data_7265871fbe7b3be61169b7ad076a0fcb
#
_entry.id   7265871fbe7b3be61169b7ad076a0fcb
#
_cell.length_a   1.000
_cell.length_b   1.000
_cell.length_c   1.000
_cell.angle_alpha   90.00
_cell.angle_beta   90.00
_cell.angle_gamma   90.00
#
_symmetry.space_group_name_H-M   'P 1'
#
loop_
_entity.id
_entity.type
_entity.pdbx_description
1 polymer ?
#
loop_
_entity_poly.entity_id
_entity_poly.type
_entity_poly.pdbx_seq_one_letter_code
_entity_poly.pdbx_strand_id
1 'polypeptide(L)'
;MRLVIAEKHSVAQAIGQALGGMENHDGYITAGGSLISWAQGHLVNLVMPDAYEGEAWADPHWSMESLPIAPTSWKWAVNREKGADKRYRDLVALASRDDVDELVNACDPDREGEAIFRRIMLHAGIRKPAYRLWVASLDEHAIRAAWDSMRPESDYQGLGDAADARAKADWLVGMNASRAHTLAYHRRLSVGRVQTPTLAMVVDRDMRIENHVPQPFWHVEAPMGDWTLSSERIENQASARAALSMANSSDFAFHIESVERKREHDVPPRLYDLTGLQKDMSKLHGLTAARTLAALQSLYERKLATYPRTDSRYVTRDDLDMLRSLVSDERADGFIDPAARPSTPRLDLTVNDAKVAGHTAILPTPRVDKGSLEDLGTDERLVLIRVVRRMWEAVGDDHVHDVATVKAIADAGWLERHMGQAGSELAELRFSSRSDQTVSMGWKAIEQAREQEPDDSKDSGPRNVIPADLAPGATLPPVPQGGCRLEEGRTQPPKPFTEATLLAAMEHASRYVEDKELKAALDDDESHSGGIGTPATRANIIEQLVHAGYMERKGRQLRSTAEGRLLVKVVTPELRDVKLTAQWESMLSAIEHGGGNEDEFLGRIGRMCAELPARVRTMAASDEGVKAVETARAQNSCGPCPRCGKPVVKTGSIWQCSTNKSRKTEDGRWVQAAGCGFKLFGQVAGKKLTDSMVRRLLAGRKVKASGLKSRAGKTLDAYLLIDRIKGVRLDFDGIGRKRG
;
A
#
# COMPACT_ATOMS: atom_id res chain seq x y z
N MET A 1 -42.44 -9.69 3.95
CA MET A 1 -41.72 -8.38 3.89
C MET A 1 -40.25 -8.60 3.54
N ARG A 2 -39.52 -7.54 3.15
CA ARG A 2 -38.08 -7.62 2.83
C ARG A 2 -37.20 -7.35 4.05
N LEU A 3 -36.08 -8.10 4.18
CA LEU A 3 -34.99 -7.75 5.09
C LEU A 3 -33.79 -7.24 4.29
N VAL A 4 -33.45 -5.99 4.48
CA VAL A 4 -32.26 -5.34 3.89
C VAL A 4 -31.10 -5.48 4.87
N ILE A 5 -29.94 -5.96 4.40
CA ILE A 5 -28.73 -6.10 5.20
C ILE A 5 -27.63 -5.23 4.61
N ALA A 6 -27.32 -4.14 5.28
CA ALA A 6 -26.23 -3.24 4.94
C ALA A 6 -24.91 -3.67 5.62
N GLU A 7 -23.78 -3.19 5.15
CA GLU A 7 -22.49 -3.44 5.83
C GLU A 7 -22.38 -2.65 7.14
N LYS A 8 -22.89 -1.42 7.17
CA LYS A 8 -22.74 -0.47 8.29
C LYS A 8 -24.07 0.19 8.66
N HIS A 9 -24.16 0.62 9.92
CA HIS A 9 -25.35 1.32 10.42
C HIS A 9 -25.67 2.61 9.64
N SER A 10 -24.66 3.39 9.27
CA SER A 10 -24.84 4.62 8.48
C SER A 10 -25.49 4.37 7.11
N VAL A 11 -25.12 3.27 6.45
CA VAL A 11 -25.73 2.83 5.18
C VAL A 11 -27.20 2.41 5.41
N ALA A 12 -27.45 1.63 6.46
CA ALA A 12 -28.82 1.23 6.84
C ALA A 12 -29.72 2.45 7.11
N GLN A 13 -29.21 3.46 7.80
CA GLN A 13 -29.92 4.72 8.04
C GLN A 13 -30.19 5.49 6.74
N ALA A 14 -29.20 5.56 5.83
CA ALA A 14 -29.39 6.23 4.54
C ALA A 14 -30.48 5.57 3.70
N ILE A 15 -30.50 4.23 3.66
CA ILE A 15 -31.54 3.44 2.98
C ILE A 15 -32.91 3.69 3.64
N GLY A 16 -32.97 3.65 4.99
CA GLY A 16 -34.21 3.92 5.70
C GLY A 16 -34.79 5.31 5.43
N GLN A 17 -33.93 6.33 5.38
CA GLN A 17 -34.33 7.69 5.01
C GLN A 17 -34.88 7.77 3.57
N ALA A 18 -34.19 7.11 2.62
CA ALA A 18 -34.61 7.11 1.22
C ALA A 18 -35.94 6.40 1.00
N LEU A 19 -36.23 5.31 1.72
CA LEU A 19 -37.49 4.57 1.59
C LEU A 19 -38.67 5.24 2.32
N GLY A 20 -38.38 6.12 3.28
CA GLY A 20 -39.38 6.89 4.04
C GLY A 20 -40.10 6.09 5.14
N GLY A 21 -40.73 6.81 6.05
CA GLY A 21 -41.45 6.19 7.18
C GLY A 21 -40.51 5.46 8.17
N MET A 22 -39.31 6.01 8.41
CA MET A 22 -38.27 5.37 9.20
C MET A 22 -38.56 5.37 10.70
N GLU A 23 -38.52 4.19 11.32
CA GLU A 23 -38.56 3.99 12.77
C GLU A 23 -37.37 3.17 13.23
N ASN A 24 -36.70 3.61 14.29
CA ASN A 24 -35.52 2.93 14.85
C ASN A 24 -35.91 1.94 15.93
N HIS A 25 -35.34 0.74 15.88
CA HIS A 25 -35.48 -0.33 16.87
C HIS A 25 -34.09 -0.80 17.34
N ASP A 26 -34.06 -1.64 18.41
CA ASP A 26 -32.78 -2.24 18.83
C ASP A 26 -32.29 -3.23 17.77
N GLY A 27 -31.24 -2.84 17.06
CA GLY A 27 -30.58 -3.66 16.06
C GLY A 27 -31.15 -3.64 14.65
N TYR A 28 -32.23 -2.91 14.37
CA TYR A 28 -32.78 -2.74 13.03
C TYR A 28 -33.61 -1.45 12.90
N ILE A 29 -34.01 -1.14 11.69
CA ILE A 29 -34.84 0.00 11.30
C ILE A 29 -36.02 -0.55 10.52
N THR A 30 -37.22 -0.01 10.67
CA THR A 30 -38.33 -0.21 9.74
C THR A 30 -38.47 1.00 8.84
N ALA A 31 -38.61 0.78 7.53
CA ALA A 31 -38.83 1.84 6.56
C ALA A 31 -39.41 1.25 5.26
N GLY A 32 -40.31 1.96 4.60
CA GLY A 32 -40.88 1.56 3.30
C GLY A 32 -41.49 0.13 3.28
N GLY A 33 -41.99 -0.36 4.41
CA GLY A 33 -42.50 -1.73 4.52
C GLY A 33 -41.42 -2.81 4.60
N SER A 34 -40.16 -2.44 4.83
CA SER A 34 -39.02 -3.34 4.96
C SER A 34 -38.36 -3.25 6.33
N LEU A 35 -37.69 -4.33 6.73
CA LEU A 35 -36.74 -4.33 7.85
C LEU A 35 -35.35 -4.03 7.29
N ILE A 36 -34.58 -3.15 7.93
CA ILE A 36 -33.24 -2.78 7.52
C ILE A 36 -32.29 -3.01 8.69
N SER A 37 -31.27 -3.81 8.50
CA SER A 37 -30.28 -4.11 9.52
C SER A 37 -28.84 -4.02 8.91
N TRP A 38 -27.81 -4.28 9.70
CA TRP A 38 -26.42 -4.11 9.25
C TRP A 38 -25.48 -5.12 9.90
N ALA A 39 -24.36 -5.43 9.23
CA ALA A 39 -23.41 -6.45 9.66
C ALA A 39 -22.32 -5.90 10.62
N GLN A 40 -21.80 -4.70 10.43
CA GLN A 40 -20.58 -4.15 11.03
C GLN A 40 -19.29 -4.85 10.55
N GLY A 41 -19.21 -5.17 9.25
CA GLY A 41 -18.07 -5.87 8.64
C GLY A 41 -18.21 -7.40 8.69
N HIS A 42 -17.09 -8.11 8.55
CA HIS A 42 -17.09 -9.58 8.50
C HIS A 42 -17.49 -10.22 9.84
N LEU A 43 -18.68 -10.77 9.92
CA LEU A 43 -19.17 -11.52 11.09
C LEU A 43 -18.79 -13.00 11.05
N VAL A 44 -18.55 -13.56 9.86
CA VAL A 44 -18.19 -14.97 9.67
C VAL A 44 -16.86 -15.06 8.94
N ASN A 45 -15.89 -15.78 9.53
CA ASN A 45 -14.53 -15.92 9.00
C ASN A 45 -14.11 -17.40 8.98
N LEU A 46 -13.09 -17.72 8.18
CA LEU A 46 -12.42 -19.02 8.26
C LEU A 46 -11.82 -19.22 9.65
N VAL A 47 -11.98 -20.40 10.19
CA VAL A 47 -11.40 -20.75 11.51
C VAL A 47 -9.89 -20.90 11.42
N MET A 48 -9.21 -20.72 12.55
CA MET A 48 -7.78 -21.00 12.63
C MET A 48 -7.50 -22.51 12.56
N PRO A 49 -6.28 -22.92 12.18
CA PRO A 49 -5.95 -24.35 12.04
C PRO A 49 -6.23 -25.19 13.28
N ASP A 50 -6.07 -24.65 14.49
CA ASP A 50 -6.33 -25.35 15.75
C ASP A 50 -7.80 -25.73 16.01
N ALA A 51 -8.73 -25.20 15.21
CA ALA A 51 -10.15 -25.57 15.25
C ALA A 51 -10.49 -26.82 14.40
N TYR A 52 -9.51 -27.42 13.72
CA TYR A 52 -9.68 -28.64 12.95
C TYR A 52 -9.26 -29.87 13.77
N GLU A 53 -10.09 -30.27 14.72
CA GLU A 53 -9.82 -31.40 15.59
C GLU A 53 -9.54 -32.70 14.80
N GLY A 54 -8.53 -33.47 15.25
CA GLY A 54 -8.11 -34.72 14.61
C GLY A 54 -7.02 -34.57 13.57
N GLU A 55 -6.78 -33.37 13.05
CA GLU A 55 -5.73 -33.13 12.08
C GLU A 55 -4.37 -32.89 12.78
N ALA A 56 -3.31 -33.50 12.26
CA ALA A 56 -1.96 -33.36 12.84
C ALA A 56 -1.47 -31.90 12.87
N TRP A 57 -1.86 -31.13 11.88
CA TRP A 57 -1.51 -29.70 11.79
C TRP A 57 -2.37 -28.76 12.68
N ALA A 58 -3.40 -29.32 13.34
CA ALA A 58 -4.19 -28.56 14.32
C ALA A 58 -3.51 -28.45 15.69
N ASP A 59 -2.45 -29.24 15.97
CA ASP A 59 -1.71 -29.15 17.22
C ASP A 59 -1.14 -27.72 17.39
N PRO A 60 -1.40 -27.05 18.53
CA PRO A 60 -0.81 -25.74 18.84
C PRO A 60 0.72 -25.77 18.98
N HIS A 61 1.32 -26.97 19.16
CA HIS A 61 2.77 -27.19 19.13
C HIS A 61 3.20 -27.53 17.70
N TRP A 62 3.33 -26.49 16.89
CA TRP A 62 3.66 -26.67 15.48
C TRP A 62 4.94 -27.46 15.26
N SER A 63 4.89 -28.37 14.28
CA SER A 63 6.06 -29.10 13.79
C SER A 63 6.13 -28.99 12.27
N MET A 64 7.33 -29.19 11.72
CA MET A 64 7.51 -29.16 10.27
C MET A 64 6.92 -30.43 9.61
N GLU A 65 6.81 -31.52 10.37
CA GLU A 65 6.24 -32.78 9.96
C GLU A 65 4.71 -32.74 9.85
N SER A 66 4.07 -31.81 10.57
CA SER A 66 2.62 -31.61 10.49
C SER A 66 2.19 -30.70 9.32
N LEU A 67 3.13 -30.21 8.52
CA LEU A 67 2.85 -29.43 7.30
C LEU A 67 2.83 -30.35 6.07
N PRO A 68 2.02 -30.07 5.03
CA PRO A 68 1.22 -28.86 4.87
C PRO A 68 -0.10 -28.90 5.62
N ILE A 69 -0.64 -27.72 5.91
CA ILE A 69 -2.04 -27.51 6.30
C ILE A 69 -2.88 -27.63 5.03
N ALA A 70 -3.71 -28.65 4.95
CA ALA A 70 -4.53 -28.94 3.78
C ALA A 70 -5.94 -29.41 4.19
N PRO A 71 -6.87 -28.48 4.50
CA PRO A 71 -8.23 -28.87 4.88
C PRO A 71 -8.95 -29.54 3.72
N THR A 72 -9.62 -30.67 3.99
CA THR A 72 -10.50 -31.36 3.03
C THR A 72 -11.89 -30.71 2.99
N SER A 73 -12.24 -30.01 4.04
CA SER A 73 -13.48 -29.21 4.14
C SER A 73 -13.21 -27.90 4.87
N TRP A 74 -13.83 -26.84 4.40
CA TRP A 74 -13.65 -25.50 4.97
C TRP A 74 -14.60 -25.26 6.15
N LYS A 75 -14.05 -24.83 7.28
CA LYS A 75 -14.82 -24.49 8.48
C LYS A 75 -14.89 -22.97 8.65
N TRP A 76 -16.11 -22.48 8.80
CA TRP A 76 -16.41 -21.08 9.07
C TRP A 76 -16.95 -20.94 10.46
N ALA A 77 -16.69 -19.82 11.12
CA ALA A 77 -17.22 -19.51 12.45
C ALA A 77 -17.50 -18.03 12.60
N VAL A 78 -18.43 -17.73 13.50
CA VAL A 78 -18.74 -16.35 13.90
C VAL A 78 -17.50 -15.72 14.55
N ASN A 79 -17.20 -14.48 14.19
CA ASN A 79 -16.10 -13.71 14.76
C ASN A 79 -16.29 -13.54 16.28
N ARG A 80 -15.23 -13.74 17.05
CA ARG A 80 -15.24 -13.61 18.53
C ARG A 80 -14.96 -12.20 19.02
N GLU A 81 -14.87 -11.21 18.13
CA GLU A 81 -14.70 -9.82 18.52
C GLU A 81 -15.93 -9.31 19.29
N LYS A 82 -15.69 -8.36 20.20
CA LYS A 82 -16.75 -7.83 21.07
C LYS A 82 -17.93 -7.28 20.26
N GLY A 83 -19.09 -7.89 20.44
CA GLY A 83 -20.34 -7.48 19.78
C GLY A 83 -20.67 -8.22 18.47
N ALA A 84 -19.70 -8.86 17.81
CA ALA A 84 -19.92 -9.56 16.54
C ALA A 84 -20.91 -10.74 16.69
N ASP A 85 -20.79 -11.50 17.77
CA ASP A 85 -21.70 -12.62 18.08
C ASP A 85 -23.16 -12.14 18.29
N LYS A 86 -23.37 -11.04 19.06
CA LYS A 86 -24.70 -10.44 19.20
C LYS A 86 -25.24 -10.01 17.84
N ARG A 87 -24.42 -9.30 17.06
CA ARG A 87 -24.83 -8.76 15.76
C ARG A 87 -25.21 -9.87 14.78
N TYR A 88 -24.42 -10.95 14.75
CA TYR A 88 -24.74 -12.13 13.94
C TYR A 88 -26.09 -12.76 14.35
N ARG A 89 -26.31 -12.98 15.65
CA ARG A 89 -27.58 -13.54 16.14
C ARG A 89 -28.77 -12.65 15.83
N ASP A 90 -28.64 -11.33 15.99
CA ASP A 90 -29.71 -10.38 15.67
C ASP A 90 -30.08 -10.46 14.17
N LEU A 91 -29.09 -10.51 13.27
CA LEU A 91 -29.32 -10.64 11.83
C LEU A 91 -29.98 -11.97 11.47
N VAL A 92 -29.50 -13.08 12.04
CA VAL A 92 -30.07 -14.41 11.80
C VAL A 92 -31.50 -14.48 12.32
N ALA A 93 -31.79 -13.91 13.52
CA ALA A 93 -33.14 -13.87 14.05
C ALA A 93 -34.10 -13.09 13.13
N LEU A 94 -33.66 -11.93 12.62
CA LEU A 94 -34.47 -11.15 11.66
C LEU A 94 -34.70 -11.92 10.34
N ALA A 95 -33.63 -12.51 9.79
CA ALA A 95 -33.71 -13.24 8.53
C ALA A 95 -34.52 -14.54 8.62
N SER A 96 -34.68 -15.12 9.81
CA SER A 96 -35.44 -16.34 10.08
C SER A 96 -36.93 -16.09 10.35
N ARG A 97 -37.38 -14.85 10.44
CA ARG A 97 -38.81 -14.52 10.69
C ARG A 97 -39.69 -15.07 9.58
N ASP A 98 -40.85 -15.55 9.94
CA ASP A 98 -41.85 -16.10 8.98
C ASP A 98 -42.45 -15.03 8.07
N ASP A 99 -42.47 -13.76 8.51
CA ASP A 99 -43.00 -12.63 7.74
C ASP A 99 -41.91 -11.96 6.86
N VAL A 100 -40.68 -12.45 6.88
CA VAL A 100 -39.61 -12.06 5.96
C VAL A 100 -39.57 -13.07 4.80
N ASP A 101 -39.97 -12.64 3.62
CA ASP A 101 -40.08 -13.49 2.42
C ASP A 101 -38.83 -13.37 1.53
N GLU A 102 -38.22 -12.19 1.54
CA GLU A 102 -37.08 -11.83 0.67
C GLU A 102 -35.96 -11.15 1.45
N LEU A 103 -34.74 -11.37 0.98
CA LEU A 103 -33.53 -10.73 1.50
C LEU A 103 -33.01 -9.72 0.48
N VAL A 104 -32.39 -8.63 0.96
CA VAL A 104 -31.72 -7.67 0.11
C VAL A 104 -30.29 -7.47 0.63
N ASN A 105 -29.32 -7.84 -0.19
CA ASN A 105 -27.91 -7.55 0.06
C ASN A 105 -27.63 -6.07 -0.29
N ALA A 106 -27.45 -5.24 0.71
CA ALA A 106 -27.09 -3.83 0.62
C ALA A 106 -25.73 -3.56 1.26
N CYS A 107 -24.86 -4.60 1.38
CA CYS A 107 -23.47 -4.41 1.75
C CYS A 107 -22.72 -3.63 0.65
N ASP A 108 -21.53 -3.15 0.96
CA ASP A 108 -20.72 -2.36 0.03
C ASP A 108 -20.63 -3.10 -1.33
N PRO A 109 -20.73 -2.38 -2.47
CA PRO A 109 -20.82 -2.99 -3.79
C PRO A 109 -19.42 -3.42 -4.31
N ASP A 110 -18.80 -4.37 -3.62
CA ASP A 110 -17.52 -5.00 -3.96
C ASP A 110 -17.50 -6.48 -3.54
N ARG A 111 -16.41 -7.20 -3.86
CA ARG A 111 -16.21 -8.61 -3.48
C ARG A 111 -16.34 -8.84 -1.97
N GLU A 112 -15.89 -7.87 -1.15
CA GLU A 112 -15.90 -8.01 0.31
C GLU A 112 -17.34 -7.88 0.85
N GLY A 113 -18.12 -6.91 0.36
CA GLY A 113 -19.53 -6.76 0.75
C GLY A 113 -20.37 -7.96 0.32
N GLU A 114 -20.11 -8.52 -0.87
CA GLU A 114 -20.72 -9.76 -1.33
C GLU A 114 -20.42 -10.93 -0.38
N ALA A 115 -19.14 -11.08 -0.01
CA ALA A 115 -18.70 -12.10 0.92
C ALA A 115 -19.33 -11.96 2.32
N ILE A 116 -19.50 -10.73 2.82
CA ILE A 116 -20.14 -10.46 4.13
C ILE A 116 -21.54 -11.03 4.16
N PHE A 117 -22.38 -10.64 3.20
CA PHE A 117 -23.78 -11.09 3.14
C PHE A 117 -23.88 -12.61 2.97
N ARG A 118 -23.21 -13.17 1.97
CA ARG A 118 -23.30 -14.60 1.63
C ARG A 118 -22.84 -15.49 2.77
N ARG A 119 -21.71 -15.16 3.41
CA ARG A 119 -21.17 -15.95 4.53
C ARG A 119 -22.10 -15.97 5.73
N ILE A 120 -22.80 -14.86 6.03
CA ILE A 120 -23.81 -14.81 7.08
C ILE A 120 -24.95 -15.76 6.75
N MET A 121 -25.53 -15.66 5.54
CA MET A 121 -26.68 -16.45 5.13
C MET A 121 -26.36 -17.95 5.02
N LEU A 122 -25.23 -18.30 4.40
CA LEU A 122 -24.79 -19.70 4.26
C LEU A 122 -24.47 -20.33 5.63
N HIS A 123 -23.76 -19.61 6.50
CA HIS A 123 -23.42 -20.12 7.83
C HIS A 123 -24.68 -20.30 8.71
N ALA A 124 -25.69 -19.46 8.54
CA ALA A 124 -26.97 -19.57 9.23
C ALA A 124 -27.92 -20.61 8.59
N GLY A 125 -27.60 -21.13 7.41
CA GLY A 125 -28.48 -22.05 6.68
C GLY A 125 -29.74 -21.41 6.10
N ILE A 126 -29.75 -20.09 5.93
CA ILE A 126 -30.91 -19.34 5.42
C ILE A 126 -30.93 -19.41 3.89
N ARG A 127 -32.10 -19.84 3.34
CA ARG A 127 -32.31 -20.02 1.90
C ARG A 127 -33.60 -19.33 1.49
N LYS A 128 -33.61 -18.00 1.44
CA LYS A 128 -34.70 -17.18 0.96
C LYS A 128 -34.32 -16.51 -0.36
N PRO A 129 -35.28 -16.14 -1.24
CA PRO A 129 -35.00 -15.30 -2.40
C PRO A 129 -34.23 -14.06 -1.98
N ALA A 130 -33.14 -13.74 -2.70
CA ALA A 130 -32.29 -12.61 -2.38
C ALA A 130 -32.05 -11.73 -3.60
N TYR A 131 -31.96 -10.43 -3.37
CA TYR A 131 -31.70 -9.40 -4.37
C TYR A 131 -30.50 -8.57 -3.96
N ARG A 132 -29.81 -7.99 -4.94
CA ARG A 132 -28.68 -7.11 -4.73
C ARG A 132 -29.10 -5.65 -4.92
N LEU A 133 -28.95 -4.86 -3.85
CA LEU A 133 -29.07 -3.41 -3.88
C LEU A 133 -27.66 -2.83 -4.07
N TRP A 134 -27.34 -2.42 -5.30
CA TRP A 134 -26.04 -1.90 -5.68
C TRP A 134 -26.02 -0.38 -5.56
N VAL A 135 -25.43 0.17 -4.49
CA VAL A 135 -25.49 1.60 -4.16
C VAL A 135 -24.10 2.22 -4.24
N ALA A 136 -23.86 3.05 -5.24
CA ALA A 136 -22.59 3.78 -5.42
C ALA A 136 -22.56 5.13 -4.68
N SER A 137 -23.72 5.69 -4.30
CA SER A 137 -23.85 6.93 -3.52
C SER A 137 -24.96 6.82 -2.49
N LEU A 138 -24.77 7.39 -1.30
CA LEU A 138 -25.76 7.38 -0.22
C LEU A 138 -26.75 8.54 -0.28
N ASP A 139 -26.83 9.27 -1.38
CA ASP A 139 -27.90 10.25 -1.58
C ASP A 139 -29.24 9.55 -1.86
N GLU A 140 -30.32 10.25 -1.55
CA GLU A 140 -31.67 9.68 -1.59
C GLU A 140 -32.08 9.26 -3.01
N HIS A 141 -31.71 10.04 -4.02
CA HIS A 141 -32.07 9.76 -5.41
C HIS A 141 -31.35 8.51 -5.92
N ALA A 142 -30.02 8.39 -5.66
CA ALA A 142 -29.25 7.21 -6.06
C ALA A 142 -29.75 5.93 -5.37
N ILE A 143 -30.09 6.00 -4.08
CA ILE A 143 -30.66 4.83 -3.36
C ILE A 143 -31.99 4.41 -3.95
N ARG A 144 -32.89 5.35 -4.26
CA ARG A 144 -34.19 5.04 -4.87
C ARG A 144 -34.04 4.42 -6.26
N ALA A 145 -33.18 4.99 -7.10
CA ALA A 145 -32.90 4.43 -8.43
C ALA A 145 -32.33 3.00 -8.34
N ALA A 146 -31.39 2.75 -7.41
CA ALA A 146 -30.86 1.42 -7.15
C ALA A 146 -31.92 0.46 -6.61
N TRP A 147 -32.84 0.93 -5.77
CA TRP A 147 -33.95 0.13 -5.23
C TRP A 147 -34.90 -0.36 -6.33
N ASP A 148 -35.22 0.51 -7.27
CA ASP A 148 -36.11 0.21 -8.39
C ASP A 148 -35.46 -0.72 -9.44
N SER A 149 -34.12 -0.77 -9.48
CA SER A 149 -33.33 -1.55 -10.42
C SER A 149 -32.61 -2.76 -9.81
N MET A 150 -32.99 -3.19 -8.60
CA MET A 150 -32.40 -4.36 -7.95
C MET A 150 -32.43 -5.60 -8.84
N ARG A 151 -31.32 -6.35 -8.84
CA ARG A 151 -31.19 -7.61 -9.57
C ARG A 151 -31.15 -8.79 -8.61
N PRO A 152 -31.46 -10.01 -9.08
CA PRO A 152 -31.30 -11.22 -8.28
C PRO A 152 -29.85 -11.36 -7.79
N GLU A 153 -29.66 -11.79 -6.54
CA GLU A 153 -28.34 -12.04 -5.94
C GLU A 153 -27.53 -13.09 -6.72
N SER A 154 -28.23 -14.01 -7.40
CA SER A 154 -27.61 -15.02 -8.27
C SER A 154 -26.78 -14.43 -9.42
N ASP A 155 -27.08 -13.21 -9.86
CA ASP A 155 -26.33 -12.54 -10.92
C ASP A 155 -24.92 -12.13 -10.46
N TYR A 156 -24.70 -12.11 -9.15
CA TYR A 156 -23.41 -11.76 -8.49
C TYR A 156 -22.69 -12.99 -7.94
N GLN A 157 -23.10 -14.22 -8.32
CA GLN A 157 -22.54 -15.48 -7.85
C GLN A 157 -21.02 -15.53 -8.03
N GLY A 158 -20.53 -15.19 -9.23
CA GLY A 158 -19.08 -15.21 -9.52
C GLY A 158 -18.27 -14.25 -8.64
N LEU A 159 -18.84 -13.09 -8.28
CA LEU A 159 -18.19 -12.14 -7.36
C LEU A 159 -17.97 -12.78 -5.97
N GLY A 160 -18.99 -13.47 -5.44
CA GLY A 160 -18.91 -14.19 -4.18
C GLY A 160 -17.95 -15.38 -4.23
N ASP A 161 -17.97 -16.13 -5.31
CA ASP A 161 -17.10 -17.30 -5.49
C ASP A 161 -15.62 -16.86 -5.58
N ALA A 162 -15.32 -15.77 -6.29
CA ALA A 162 -13.98 -15.18 -6.33
C ALA A 162 -13.51 -14.68 -4.93
N ALA A 163 -14.43 -14.08 -4.15
CA ALA A 163 -14.14 -13.64 -2.79
C ALA A 163 -13.82 -14.81 -1.85
N ASP A 164 -14.55 -15.90 -1.95
CA ASP A 164 -14.33 -17.10 -1.14
C ASP A 164 -13.05 -17.84 -1.57
N ALA A 165 -12.82 -18.02 -2.86
CA ALA A 165 -11.60 -18.60 -3.40
C ALA A 165 -10.36 -17.83 -2.93
N ARG A 166 -10.41 -16.50 -2.98
CA ARG A 166 -9.34 -15.63 -2.47
C ARG A 166 -9.10 -15.81 -0.98
N ALA A 167 -10.16 -15.81 -0.17
CA ALA A 167 -10.03 -15.96 1.27
C ALA A 167 -9.40 -17.32 1.66
N LYS A 168 -9.82 -18.42 1.01
CA LYS A 168 -9.27 -19.75 1.20
C LYS A 168 -7.80 -19.83 0.78
N ALA A 169 -7.46 -19.27 -0.38
CA ALA A 169 -6.08 -19.26 -0.90
C ALA A 169 -5.14 -18.42 -0.01
N ASP A 170 -5.53 -17.22 0.39
CA ASP A 170 -4.75 -16.37 1.29
C ASP A 170 -4.56 -17.02 2.66
N TRP A 171 -5.58 -17.74 3.17
CA TRP A 171 -5.49 -18.55 4.39
C TRP A 171 -4.48 -19.70 4.24
N LEU A 172 -4.56 -20.49 3.15
CA LEU A 172 -3.64 -21.60 2.88
C LEU A 172 -2.19 -21.13 2.85
N VAL A 173 -1.90 -20.13 2.04
CA VAL A 173 -0.53 -19.63 1.90
C VAL A 173 -0.07 -18.95 3.19
N GLY A 174 -0.90 -18.12 3.78
CA GLY A 174 -0.56 -17.41 5.02
C GLY A 174 -0.21 -18.39 6.16
N MET A 175 -1.00 -19.43 6.36
CA MET A 175 -0.78 -20.41 7.43
C MET A 175 0.43 -21.30 7.13
N ASN A 176 0.52 -21.89 5.95
CA ASN A 176 1.62 -22.78 5.58
C ASN A 176 2.96 -22.06 5.54
N ALA A 177 3.04 -20.93 4.83
CA ALA A 177 4.28 -20.20 4.67
C ALA A 177 4.76 -19.61 6.01
N SER A 178 3.87 -19.00 6.78
CA SER A 178 4.24 -18.42 8.08
C SER A 178 4.74 -19.48 9.06
N ARG A 179 4.07 -20.64 9.14
CA ARG A 179 4.50 -21.75 10.03
C ARG A 179 5.82 -22.36 9.57
N ALA A 180 5.96 -22.68 8.27
CA ALA A 180 7.18 -23.29 7.73
C ALA A 180 8.41 -22.38 7.99
N HIS A 181 8.34 -21.11 7.65
CA HIS A 181 9.45 -20.18 7.88
C HIS A 181 9.69 -19.93 9.38
N THR A 182 8.64 -19.81 10.20
CA THR A 182 8.78 -19.66 11.66
C THR A 182 9.52 -20.83 12.28
N LEU A 183 9.21 -22.07 11.87
CA LEU A 183 9.84 -23.27 12.36
C LEU A 183 11.30 -23.40 11.90
N ALA A 184 11.55 -23.16 10.62
CA ALA A 184 12.90 -23.29 10.04
C ALA A 184 13.88 -22.25 10.63
N TYR A 185 13.43 -21.00 10.80
CA TYR A 185 14.29 -19.91 11.25
C TYR A 185 14.16 -19.59 12.75
N HIS A 186 13.38 -20.39 13.50
CA HIS A 186 13.16 -20.25 14.96
C HIS A 186 12.75 -18.84 15.38
N ARG A 187 11.96 -18.17 14.54
CA ARG A 187 11.47 -16.82 14.74
C ARG A 187 10.08 -16.66 14.15
N ARG A 188 9.19 -15.96 14.85
CA ARG A 188 7.87 -15.67 14.31
C ARG A 188 8.02 -14.80 13.05
N LEU A 189 7.65 -15.36 11.92
CA LEU A 189 7.65 -14.72 10.60
C LEU A 189 6.23 -14.78 10.06
N SER A 190 5.70 -13.64 9.65
CA SER A 190 4.41 -13.54 8.96
C SER A 190 4.66 -13.38 7.48
N VAL A 191 4.20 -14.34 6.70
CA VAL A 191 4.34 -14.38 5.25
C VAL A 191 2.96 -14.29 4.63
N GLY A 192 2.80 -13.44 3.64
CA GLY A 192 1.54 -13.28 2.93
C GLY A 192 1.74 -12.91 1.47
N ARG A 193 0.81 -13.33 0.61
CA ARG A 193 0.87 -13.22 -0.83
C ARG A 193 1.13 -11.79 -1.34
N VAL A 194 0.51 -10.78 -0.74
CA VAL A 194 0.68 -9.37 -1.15
C VAL A 194 1.66 -8.63 -0.25
N GLN A 195 1.65 -8.91 1.06
CA GLN A 195 2.54 -8.27 2.03
C GLN A 195 4.01 -8.52 1.73
N THR A 196 4.37 -9.74 1.40
CA THR A 196 5.77 -10.14 1.20
C THR A 196 6.38 -9.51 -0.06
N PRO A 197 5.75 -9.52 -1.24
CA PRO A 197 6.25 -8.81 -2.42
C PRO A 197 6.31 -7.28 -2.20
N THR A 198 5.32 -6.69 -1.53
CA THR A 198 5.35 -5.27 -1.20
C THR A 198 6.55 -4.92 -0.33
N LEU A 199 6.84 -5.74 0.69
CA LEU A 199 8.03 -5.57 1.51
C LEU A 199 9.33 -5.76 0.70
N ALA A 200 9.37 -6.73 -0.21
CA ALA A 200 10.52 -6.99 -1.07
C ALA A 200 10.86 -5.77 -1.93
N MET A 201 9.86 -5.09 -2.52
CA MET A 201 10.08 -3.84 -3.27
C MET A 201 10.81 -2.78 -2.41
N VAL A 202 10.41 -2.62 -1.14
CA VAL A 202 11.02 -1.63 -0.24
C VAL A 202 12.44 -2.05 0.14
N VAL A 203 12.66 -3.32 0.44
CA VAL A 203 13.98 -3.86 0.76
C VAL A 203 14.95 -3.69 -0.42
N ASP A 204 14.53 -4.08 -1.62
CA ASP A 204 15.36 -3.94 -2.83
C ASP A 204 15.69 -2.48 -3.12
N ARG A 205 14.74 -1.56 -2.94
CA ARG A 205 14.97 -0.12 -3.07
C ARG A 205 16.00 0.37 -2.08
N ASP A 206 15.89 -0.01 -0.82
CA ASP A 206 16.84 0.38 0.23
C ASP A 206 18.21 -0.20 -0.02
N MET A 207 18.33 -1.46 -0.47
CA MET A 207 19.61 -2.07 -0.84
C MET A 207 20.27 -1.35 -2.02
N ARG A 208 19.49 -0.96 -3.05
CA ARG A 208 20.02 -0.16 -4.18
C ARG A 208 20.53 1.20 -3.73
N ILE A 209 19.86 1.83 -2.75
CA ILE A 209 20.32 3.11 -2.17
C ILE A 209 21.62 2.92 -1.40
N GLU A 210 21.72 1.90 -0.57
CA GLU A 210 22.88 1.64 0.30
C GLU A 210 24.10 1.17 -0.50
N ASN A 211 23.89 0.41 -1.57
CA ASN A 211 24.97 -0.10 -2.43
C ASN A 211 25.34 0.86 -3.56
N HIS A 212 24.68 2.02 -3.65
CA HIS A 212 24.98 2.98 -4.71
C HIS A 212 26.34 3.63 -4.49
N VAL A 213 27.20 3.50 -5.48
CA VAL A 213 28.47 4.21 -5.54
C VAL A 213 28.34 5.39 -6.48
N PRO A 214 28.38 6.64 -5.98
CA PRO A 214 28.26 7.81 -6.82
C PRO A 214 29.38 7.87 -7.85
N GLN A 215 29.02 7.88 -9.14
CA GLN A 215 29.94 8.05 -10.24
C GLN A 215 29.95 9.52 -10.66
N PRO A 216 31.09 10.16 -10.78
CA PRO A 216 31.20 11.53 -11.27
C PRO A 216 30.86 11.55 -12.79
N PHE A 217 30.29 12.64 -13.23
CA PHE A 217 30.09 12.97 -14.64
C PHE A 217 30.15 14.47 -14.81
N TRP A 218 30.29 14.92 -16.03
CA TRP A 218 30.43 16.32 -16.36
C TRP A 218 29.55 16.72 -17.53
N HIS A 219 29.16 17.99 -17.54
CA HIS A 219 28.53 18.67 -18.66
C HIS A 219 29.30 19.95 -18.93
N VAL A 220 29.45 20.28 -20.21
CA VAL A 220 29.93 21.59 -20.62
C VAL A 220 28.71 22.47 -20.89
N GLU A 221 28.63 23.59 -20.20
CA GLU A 221 27.61 24.60 -20.42
C GLU A 221 28.17 25.77 -21.20
N ALA A 222 27.52 26.08 -22.32
CA ALA A 222 27.88 27.20 -23.22
C ALA A 222 26.72 28.21 -23.23
N PRO A 223 26.88 29.37 -22.53
CA PRO A 223 25.84 30.42 -22.51
C PRO A 223 25.78 31.12 -23.87
N MET A 224 24.57 31.20 -24.42
CA MET A 224 24.24 31.82 -25.72
C MET A 224 23.34 33.06 -25.55
N GLY A 225 23.66 33.92 -24.58
CA GLY A 225 22.81 35.03 -24.17
C GLY A 225 21.73 34.58 -23.19
N ASP A 226 20.44 34.67 -23.59
CA ASP A 226 19.31 34.31 -22.74
C ASP A 226 19.00 32.79 -22.72
N TRP A 227 19.87 31.98 -23.30
CA TRP A 227 19.75 30.54 -23.30
C TRP A 227 21.12 29.85 -23.21
N THR A 228 21.14 28.54 -22.87
CA THR A 228 22.37 27.79 -22.66
C THR A 228 22.32 26.49 -23.44
N LEU A 229 23.40 26.15 -24.13
CA LEU A 229 23.63 24.81 -24.67
C LEU A 229 24.37 23.99 -23.61
N SER A 230 23.82 22.81 -23.28
CA SER A 230 24.46 21.84 -22.39
C SER A 230 24.89 20.61 -23.17
N SER A 231 26.11 20.15 -22.95
CA SER A 231 26.57 18.90 -23.56
C SER A 231 25.82 17.69 -23.01
N GLU A 232 25.84 16.60 -23.75
CA GLU A 232 25.55 15.27 -23.22
C GLU A 232 26.49 14.98 -22.04
N ARG A 233 26.09 13.99 -21.25
CA ARG A 233 26.86 13.54 -20.09
C ARG A 233 28.22 12.97 -20.53
N ILE A 234 29.30 13.49 -19.97
CA ILE A 234 30.67 13.05 -20.21
C ILE A 234 31.14 12.31 -18.96
N GLU A 235 31.56 11.05 -19.10
CA GLU A 235 31.96 10.20 -17.96
C GLU A 235 33.47 10.28 -17.63
N ASN A 236 34.27 10.78 -18.56
CA ASN A 236 35.72 10.92 -18.41
C ASN A 236 36.11 12.38 -18.20
N GLN A 237 36.85 12.66 -17.12
CA GLN A 237 37.27 14.02 -16.78
C GLN A 237 38.23 14.64 -17.81
N ALA A 238 39.06 13.83 -18.44
CA ALA A 238 40.00 14.34 -19.46
C ALA A 238 39.22 14.77 -20.70
N SER A 239 38.27 13.96 -21.17
CA SER A 239 37.34 14.28 -22.28
C SER A 239 36.52 15.52 -21.94
N ALA A 240 36.01 15.64 -20.71
CA ALA A 240 35.25 16.80 -20.27
C ALA A 240 36.10 18.11 -20.29
N ARG A 241 37.36 18.07 -19.86
CA ARG A 241 38.27 19.21 -19.95
C ARG A 241 38.64 19.55 -21.39
N ALA A 242 38.80 18.55 -22.26
CA ALA A 242 39.02 18.76 -23.70
C ALA A 242 37.82 19.42 -24.35
N ALA A 243 36.60 18.95 -24.04
CA ALA A 243 35.37 19.56 -24.51
C ALA A 243 35.16 21.02 -24.03
N LEU A 244 35.53 21.31 -22.77
CA LEU A 244 35.52 22.68 -22.26
C LEU A 244 36.56 23.58 -22.98
N SER A 245 37.77 23.07 -23.22
CA SER A 245 38.80 23.80 -23.94
C SER A 245 38.38 24.12 -25.39
N MET A 246 37.78 23.14 -26.03
CA MET A 246 37.19 23.29 -27.36
C MET A 246 36.12 24.41 -27.37
N ALA A 247 35.11 24.30 -26.47
CA ALA A 247 33.98 25.23 -26.42
C ALA A 247 34.39 26.67 -26.06
N ASN A 248 35.53 26.86 -25.39
CA ASN A 248 36.09 28.17 -25.05
C ASN A 248 37.12 28.71 -26.08
N SER A 249 37.36 28.00 -27.20
CA SER A 249 38.24 28.48 -28.22
C SER A 249 37.58 29.63 -29.02
N SER A 250 38.36 30.69 -29.28
CA SER A 250 37.88 31.90 -29.93
C SER A 250 37.46 31.71 -31.41
N ASP A 251 37.88 30.61 -31.99
CA ASP A 251 37.58 30.23 -33.40
C ASP A 251 36.67 28.99 -33.47
N PHE A 252 36.16 28.53 -32.34
CA PHE A 252 35.21 27.43 -32.29
C PHE A 252 33.77 27.92 -32.48
N ALA A 253 32.97 27.14 -33.20
CA ALA A 253 31.57 27.42 -33.43
C ALA A 253 30.72 26.15 -33.23
N PHE A 254 29.50 26.30 -32.73
CA PHE A 254 28.52 25.25 -32.70
C PHE A 254 27.68 25.28 -33.97
N HIS A 255 27.51 24.10 -34.59
CA HIS A 255 26.58 23.95 -35.71
C HIS A 255 25.26 23.41 -35.22
N ILE A 256 24.17 24.06 -35.58
CA ILE A 256 22.82 23.62 -35.23
C ILE A 256 22.44 22.45 -36.15
N GLU A 257 22.33 21.26 -35.56
CA GLU A 257 21.91 20.04 -36.22
C GLU A 257 20.39 20.04 -36.47
N SER A 258 19.64 20.41 -35.45
CA SER A 258 18.18 20.47 -35.51
C SER A 258 17.58 21.50 -34.58
N VAL A 259 16.45 22.06 -35.00
CA VAL A 259 15.57 22.89 -34.18
C VAL A 259 14.16 22.37 -34.31
N GLU A 260 13.64 21.82 -33.23
CA GLU A 260 12.28 21.30 -33.14
C GLU A 260 11.43 22.25 -32.34
N ARG A 261 10.32 22.73 -32.89
CA ARG A 261 9.35 23.56 -32.18
C ARG A 261 7.99 22.88 -32.21
N LYS A 262 7.40 22.68 -31.05
CA LYS A 262 6.10 22.02 -30.92
C LYS A 262 5.26 22.81 -29.94
N ARG A 263 3.98 22.92 -30.27
CA ARG A 263 2.98 23.26 -29.28
C ARG A 263 2.49 21.96 -28.63
N GLU A 264 2.78 21.79 -27.36
CA GLU A 264 2.37 20.62 -26.59
C GLU A 264 1.10 20.94 -25.78
N HIS A 265 0.24 19.93 -25.65
CA HIS A 265 -1.02 19.99 -24.94
C HIS A 265 -1.01 18.93 -23.84
N ASP A 266 -0.91 19.36 -22.59
CA ASP A 266 -1.13 18.48 -21.46
C ASP A 266 -2.63 18.38 -21.20
N VAL A 267 -3.21 17.26 -21.54
CA VAL A 267 -4.64 17.01 -21.34
C VAL A 267 -5.01 17.05 -19.85
N PRO A 268 -6.24 17.39 -19.48
CA PRO A 268 -6.73 17.34 -18.12
C PRO A 268 -6.50 15.98 -17.46
N PRO A 269 -6.17 15.95 -16.16
CA PRO A 269 -6.07 14.72 -15.42
C PRO A 269 -7.45 14.08 -15.29
N ARG A 270 -7.50 12.75 -15.26
CA ARG A 270 -8.76 12.03 -15.02
C ARG A 270 -9.26 12.24 -13.61
N LEU A 271 -10.53 11.94 -13.38
CA LEU A 271 -11.11 11.88 -12.04
C LEU A 271 -10.33 10.93 -11.13
N TYR A 272 -10.59 10.96 -9.83
CA TYR A 272 -9.91 10.08 -8.89
C TYR A 272 -10.51 8.68 -8.82
N ASP A 273 -9.64 7.68 -8.90
CA ASP A 273 -9.77 6.42 -8.17
C ASP A 273 -9.20 6.58 -6.75
N LEU A 274 -9.38 5.57 -5.90
CA LEU A 274 -8.85 5.62 -4.53
C LEU A 274 -7.31 5.75 -4.50
N THR A 275 -6.61 4.99 -5.34
CA THR A 275 -5.14 5.00 -5.37
C THR A 275 -4.59 6.35 -5.82
N GLY A 276 -5.19 6.96 -6.83
CA GLY A 276 -4.83 8.30 -7.31
C GLY A 276 -5.00 9.36 -6.23
N LEU A 277 -6.14 9.34 -5.53
CA LEU A 277 -6.38 10.26 -4.42
C LEU A 277 -5.36 10.05 -3.29
N GLN A 278 -5.08 8.80 -2.89
CA GLN A 278 -4.11 8.49 -1.85
C GLN A 278 -2.70 8.98 -2.22
N LYS A 279 -2.29 8.82 -3.49
CA LYS A 279 -1.00 9.33 -4.00
C LYS A 279 -0.90 10.85 -3.89
N ASP A 280 -1.94 11.57 -4.31
CA ASP A 280 -1.95 13.03 -4.27
C ASP A 280 -2.00 13.55 -2.83
N MET A 281 -2.82 12.96 -1.96
CA MET A 281 -2.88 13.36 -0.55
C MET A 281 -1.56 13.11 0.18
N SER A 282 -0.85 12.04 -0.17
CA SER A 282 0.50 11.78 0.36
C SER A 282 1.52 12.79 -0.16
N LYS A 283 1.49 13.12 -1.45
CA LYS A 283 2.39 14.08 -2.08
C LYS A 283 2.18 15.50 -1.57
N LEU A 284 0.93 15.94 -1.52
CA LEU A 284 0.57 17.34 -1.19
C LEU A 284 0.58 17.59 0.32
N HIS A 285 0.03 16.67 1.10
CA HIS A 285 -0.23 16.88 2.53
C HIS A 285 0.49 15.91 3.46
N GLY A 286 1.22 14.91 2.92
CA GLY A 286 1.88 13.89 3.73
C GLY A 286 0.91 12.96 4.48
N LEU A 287 -0.35 12.87 4.02
CA LEU A 287 -1.29 11.92 4.60
C LEU A 287 -0.91 10.49 4.19
N THR A 288 -1.07 9.55 5.14
CA THR A 288 -0.93 8.14 4.79
C THR A 288 -2.13 7.65 3.99
N ALA A 289 -1.95 6.58 3.23
CA ALA A 289 -3.03 5.96 2.47
C ALA A 289 -4.22 5.56 3.36
N ALA A 290 -3.94 5.06 4.57
CA ALA A 290 -4.97 4.70 5.55
C ALA A 290 -5.74 5.92 6.07
N ARG A 291 -5.06 7.04 6.36
CA ARG A 291 -5.72 8.29 6.80
C ARG A 291 -6.59 8.86 5.68
N THR A 292 -6.10 8.85 4.45
CA THR A 292 -6.87 9.30 3.28
C THR A 292 -8.14 8.46 3.10
N LEU A 293 -8.02 7.13 3.17
CA LEU A 293 -9.18 6.23 3.07
C LEU A 293 -10.17 6.45 4.22
N ALA A 294 -9.69 6.61 5.45
CA ALA A 294 -10.56 6.87 6.61
C ALA A 294 -11.33 8.20 6.47
N ALA A 295 -10.66 9.26 6.02
CA ALA A 295 -11.29 10.54 5.77
C ALA A 295 -12.33 10.46 4.64
N LEU A 296 -11.99 9.81 3.53
CA LEU A 296 -12.91 9.63 2.41
C LEU A 296 -14.12 8.75 2.79
N GLN A 297 -13.90 7.70 3.59
CA GLN A 297 -14.97 6.85 4.11
C GLN A 297 -15.94 7.66 5.00
N SER A 298 -15.42 8.54 5.85
CA SER A 298 -16.23 9.45 6.66
C SER A 298 -17.04 10.43 5.79
N LEU A 299 -16.43 10.98 4.73
CA LEU A 299 -17.13 11.85 3.78
C LEU A 299 -18.27 11.11 3.06
N TYR A 300 -18.03 9.86 2.64
CA TYR A 300 -19.07 9.00 2.06
C TYR A 300 -20.22 8.77 3.04
N GLU A 301 -19.94 8.40 4.28
CA GLU A 301 -20.96 8.18 5.33
C GLU A 301 -21.73 9.46 5.68
N ARG A 302 -21.10 10.62 5.54
CA ARG A 302 -21.73 11.96 5.64
C ARG A 302 -22.48 12.37 4.36
N LYS A 303 -22.46 11.56 3.32
CA LYS A 303 -23.09 11.83 2.02
C LYS A 303 -22.47 13.02 1.28
N LEU A 304 -21.15 13.27 1.49
CA LEU A 304 -20.41 14.35 0.85
C LEU A 304 -19.51 13.85 -0.30
N ALA A 305 -19.25 12.56 -0.39
CA ALA A 305 -18.50 11.93 -1.48
C ALA A 305 -19.19 10.65 -1.96
N THR A 306 -18.89 10.21 -3.18
CA THR A 306 -19.29 8.89 -3.72
C THR A 306 -18.49 7.76 -3.05
N TYR A 307 -18.78 6.50 -3.38
CA TYR A 307 -18.16 5.33 -2.79
C TYR A 307 -16.63 5.37 -2.87
N PRO A 308 -15.91 5.13 -1.75
CA PRO A 308 -14.48 5.39 -1.67
C PRO A 308 -13.59 4.34 -2.34
N ARG A 309 -14.04 3.07 -2.46
CA ARG A 309 -13.19 1.96 -2.88
C ARG A 309 -13.38 1.64 -4.36
N THR A 310 -13.16 2.62 -5.22
CA THR A 310 -13.24 2.49 -6.67
C THR A 310 -11.86 2.48 -7.31
N ASP A 311 -11.70 1.74 -8.38
CA ASP A 311 -10.58 1.74 -9.31
C ASP A 311 -10.87 2.54 -10.59
N SER A 312 -12.14 2.91 -10.82
CA SER A 312 -12.51 3.73 -11.97
C SER A 312 -12.09 5.19 -11.81
N ARG A 313 -11.66 5.78 -12.91
CA ARG A 313 -11.35 7.21 -13.09
C ARG A 313 -12.35 7.89 -14.01
N TYR A 314 -13.49 7.23 -14.25
CA TYR A 314 -14.54 7.67 -15.16
C TYR A 314 -15.90 7.60 -14.50
N VAL A 315 -16.85 8.30 -15.07
CA VAL A 315 -18.27 8.19 -14.78
C VAL A 315 -19.00 7.53 -15.95
N THR A 316 -20.22 7.07 -15.71
CA THR A 316 -21.11 6.56 -16.77
C THR A 316 -21.86 7.72 -17.44
N ARG A 317 -22.55 7.43 -18.55
CA ARG A 317 -23.47 8.39 -19.17
C ARG A 317 -24.65 8.75 -18.27
N ASP A 318 -25.08 7.81 -17.45
CA ASP A 318 -26.18 8.02 -16.50
C ASP A 318 -25.80 9.02 -15.39
N ASP A 319 -24.50 9.15 -15.08
CA ASP A 319 -23.97 10.11 -14.10
C ASP A 319 -23.80 11.54 -14.65
N LEU A 320 -23.95 11.75 -15.98
CA LEU A 320 -23.67 13.05 -16.61
C LEU A 320 -24.52 14.19 -16.06
N ASP A 321 -25.80 13.95 -15.77
CA ASP A 321 -26.68 14.99 -15.25
C ASP A 321 -26.30 15.38 -13.83
N MET A 322 -25.85 14.41 -13.01
CA MET A 322 -25.27 14.69 -11.69
C MET A 322 -24.00 15.50 -11.86
N LEU A 323 -23.06 15.08 -12.70
CA LEU A 323 -21.79 15.81 -12.92
C LEU A 323 -22.04 17.23 -13.44
N ARG A 324 -22.99 17.42 -14.35
CA ARG A 324 -23.40 18.75 -14.84
C ARG A 324 -23.92 19.65 -13.71
N SER A 325 -24.64 19.07 -12.76
CA SER A 325 -25.12 19.80 -11.59
C SER A 325 -23.99 20.17 -10.60
N LEU A 326 -22.91 19.38 -10.57
CA LEU A 326 -21.75 19.59 -9.69
C LEU A 326 -20.81 20.69 -10.20
N VAL A 327 -20.68 20.85 -11.52
CA VAL A 327 -19.82 21.87 -12.15
C VAL A 327 -20.55 23.23 -12.33
N SER A 328 -21.36 23.62 -11.39
CA SER A 328 -22.04 24.91 -11.34
C SER A 328 -21.23 25.93 -10.52
N ASP A 329 -21.33 27.19 -10.87
CA ASP A 329 -20.58 28.29 -10.21
C ASP A 329 -20.83 28.36 -8.72
N GLU A 330 -22.06 28.16 -8.25
CA GLU A 330 -22.44 28.20 -6.83
C GLU A 330 -21.72 27.12 -6.01
N ARG A 331 -21.46 25.96 -6.60
CA ARG A 331 -20.80 24.83 -5.93
C ARG A 331 -19.29 24.93 -5.92
N ALA A 332 -18.69 25.71 -6.83
CA ALA A 332 -17.26 25.95 -6.87
C ALA A 332 -16.77 26.91 -5.79
N ASP A 333 -17.69 27.74 -5.24
CA ASP A 333 -17.36 28.74 -4.23
C ASP A 333 -16.70 28.13 -2.98
N GLY A 334 -15.57 28.72 -2.57
CA GLY A 334 -14.78 28.25 -1.43
C GLY A 334 -13.83 27.09 -1.74
N PHE A 335 -13.92 26.45 -2.92
CA PHE A 335 -13.05 25.36 -3.35
C PHE A 335 -12.06 25.77 -4.45
N ILE A 336 -12.49 26.65 -5.37
CA ILE A 336 -11.74 27.04 -6.56
C ILE A 336 -11.82 28.54 -6.75
N ASP A 337 -10.70 29.14 -7.15
CA ASP A 337 -10.68 30.56 -7.55
C ASP A 337 -11.60 30.75 -8.77
N PRO A 338 -12.54 31.72 -8.76
CA PRO A 338 -13.37 31.99 -9.90
C PRO A 338 -12.61 32.22 -11.22
N ALA A 339 -11.42 32.86 -11.14
CA ALA A 339 -10.58 33.11 -12.33
C ALA A 339 -9.95 31.84 -12.92
N ALA A 340 -9.86 30.76 -12.15
CA ALA A 340 -9.30 29.47 -12.60
C ALA A 340 -10.36 28.52 -13.16
N ARG A 341 -11.65 28.88 -13.13
CA ARG A 341 -12.73 28.00 -13.61
C ARG A 341 -12.73 27.96 -15.13
N PRO A 342 -12.90 26.79 -15.77
CA PRO A 342 -13.08 26.70 -17.21
C PRO A 342 -14.40 27.37 -17.59
N SER A 343 -14.38 28.17 -18.66
CA SER A 343 -15.58 28.83 -19.17
C SER A 343 -16.60 27.86 -19.78
N THR A 344 -16.12 26.73 -20.26
CA THR A 344 -16.94 25.65 -20.83
C THR A 344 -16.41 24.30 -20.35
N PRO A 345 -16.96 23.75 -19.24
CA PRO A 345 -16.53 22.44 -18.74
C PRO A 345 -16.72 21.31 -19.76
N ARG A 346 -15.67 20.52 -20.01
CA ARG A 346 -15.66 19.43 -20.98
C ARG A 346 -16.00 18.09 -20.31
N LEU A 347 -17.28 17.87 -20.03
CA LEU A 347 -17.78 16.71 -19.28
C LEU A 347 -17.52 15.37 -19.99
N ASP A 348 -17.52 15.36 -21.32
CA ASP A 348 -17.30 14.19 -22.16
C ASP A 348 -15.93 13.51 -21.92
N LEU A 349 -14.92 14.25 -21.47
CA LEU A 349 -13.60 13.72 -21.11
C LEU A 349 -13.63 12.76 -19.93
N THR A 350 -14.64 12.87 -19.09
CA THR A 350 -14.79 12.09 -17.86
C THR A 350 -15.66 10.85 -18.03
N VAL A 351 -16.33 10.69 -19.17
CA VAL A 351 -17.30 9.60 -19.43
C VAL A 351 -16.68 8.45 -20.18
N ASN A 352 -16.80 7.24 -19.62
CA ASN A 352 -16.47 6.01 -20.34
C ASN A 352 -17.14 4.80 -19.66
N ASP A 353 -18.31 4.40 -20.19
CA ASP A 353 -19.09 3.29 -19.63
C ASP A 353 -18.30 1.97 -19.61
N ALA A 354 -17.46 1.71 -20.60
CA ALA A 354 -16.67 0.48 -20.67
C ALA A 354 -15.58 0.38 -19.61
N LYS A 355 -15.18 1.53 -19.02
CA LYS A 355 -14.15 1.62 -17.96
C LYS A 355 -14.74 1.83 -16.55
N VAL A 356 -16.03 1.55 -16.40
CA VAL A 356 -16.73 1.58 -15.11
C VAL A 356 -17.29 0.18 -14.86
N ALA A 357 -16.48 -0.67 -14.22
CA ALA A 357 -16.85 -2.07 -13.99
C ALA A 357 -17.82 -2.27 -12.80
N GLY A 358 -18.00 -1.30 -11.94
CA GLY A 358 -18.87 -1.44 -10.77
C GLY A 358 -19.15 -0.12 -10.07
N HIS A 359 -18.12 0.73 -9.98
CA HIS A 359 -18.21 2.03 -9.34
C HIS A 359 -17.65 3.10 -10.26
N THR A 360 -18.29 4.26 -10.24
CA THR A 360 -17.78 5.47 -10.87
C THR A 360 -16.60 6.03 -10.09
N ALA A 361 -15.88 6.98 -10.68
CA ALA A 361 -14.82 7.73 -10.00
C ALA A 361 -15.31 8.40 -8.72
N ILE A 362 -14.37 8.76 -7.85
CA ILE A 362 -14.65 9.53 -6.63
C ILE A 362 -15.03 10.95 -7.00
N LEU A 363 -16.24 11.34 -6.63
CA LEU A 363 -16.83 12.65 -6.85
C LEU A 363 -17.38 13.24 -5.54
N PRO A 364 -17.50 14.57 -5.41
CA PRO A 364 -18.38 15.15 -4.42
C PRO A 364 -19.84 14.83 -4.75
N THR A 365 -20.71 14.88 -3.76
CA THR A 365 -22.16 14.76 -4.00
C THR A 365 -22.82 16.11 -4.20
N PRO A 366 -24.05 16.17 -4.71
CA PRO A 366 -24.83 17.42 -4.78
C PRO A 366 -25.09 18.12 -3.44
N ARG A 367 -24.77 17.51 -2.31
CA ARG A 367 -24.86 18.12 -0.97
C ARG A 367 -23.69 19.01 -0.60
N VAL A 368 -22.58 18.91 -1.35
CA VAL A 368 -21.36 19.67 -1.07
C VAL A 368 -21.57 21.14 -1.43
N ASP A 369 -21.33 22.01 -0.46
CA ASP A 369 -21.32 23.46 -0.59
C ASP A 369 -20.19 24.05 0.29
N LYS A 370 -20.05 25.37 0.30
CA LYS A 370 -19.07 26.08 1.11
C LYS A 370 -19.20 25.80 2.60
N GLY A 371 -20.42 25.66 3.11
CA GLY A 371 -20.71 25.39 4.53
C GLY A 371 -20.28 23.98 4.94
N SER A 372 -20.23 23.04 3.99
CA SER A 372 -19.80 21.65 4.26
C SER A 372 -18.40 21.53 4.84
N LEU A 373 -17.54 22.57 4.69
CA LEU A 373 -16.18 22.55 5.23
C LEU A 373 -16.10 22.87 6.73
N GLU A 374 -17.15 23.50 7.31
CA GLU A 374 -17.10 24.02 8.69
C GLU A 374 -17.05 22.89 9.73
N ASP A 375 -17.83 21.84 9.53
CA ASP A 375 -17.97 20.71 10.48
C ASP A 375 -17.02 19.53 10.19
N LEU A 376 -16.04 19.69 9.30
CA LEU A 376 -15.10 18.64 8.93
C LEU A 376 -13.80 18.71 9.73
N GLY A 377 -13.30 17.52 10.10
CA GLY A 377 -11.95 17.37 10.61
C GLY A 377 -10.90 17.77 9.56
N THR A 378 -9.66 17.98 9.99
CA THR A 378 -8.58 18.46 9.10
C THR A 378 -8.38 17.56 7.90
N ASP A 379 -8.31 16.22 8.10
CA ASP A 379 -8.08 15.27 7.01
C ASP A 379 -9.26 15.22 6.04
N GLU A 380 -10.50 15.22 6.57
CA GLU A 380 -11.74 15.23 5.78
C GLU A 380 -11.82 16.48 4.90
N ARG A 381 -11.51 17.64 5.48
CA ARG A 381 -11.50 18.92 4.75
C ARG A 381 -10.50 18.91 3.60
N LEU A 382 -9.26 18.46 3.85
CA LEU A 382 -8.22 18.36 2.82
C LEU A 382 -8.63 17.41 1.70
N VAL A 383 -9.20 16.25 2.05
CA VAL A 383 -9.66 15.26 1.07
C VAL A 383 -10.81 15.81 0.25
N LEU A 384 -11.83 16.41 0.87
CA LEU A 384 -12.97 16.97 0.14
C LEU A 384 -12.56 18.08 -0.83
N ILE A 385 -11.72 19.02 -0.38
CA ILE A 385 -11.19 20.08 -1.23
C ILE A 385 -10.46 19.48 -2.43
N ARG A 386 -9.63 18.45 -2.21
CA ARG A 386 -8.87 17.83 -3.31
C ARG A 386 -9.78 17.10 -4.31
N VAL A 387 -10.82 16.41 -3.83
CA VAL A 387 -11.80 15.74 -4.68
C VAL A 387 -12.56 16.76 -5.55
N VAL A 388 -13.04 17.85 -4.95
CA VAL A 388 -13.73 18.93 -5.71
C VAL A 388 -12.80 19.53 -6.76
N ARG A 389 -11.57 19.88 -6.38
CA ARG A 389 -10.60 20.46 -7.32
C ARG A 389 -10.29 19.51 -8.48
N ARG A 390 -10.05 18.21 -8.21
CA ARG A 390 -9.80 17.22 -9.27
C ARG A 390 -10.97 17.11 -10.23
N MET A 391 -12.20 17.19 -9.73
CA MET A 391 -13.39 17.20 -10.60
C MET A 391 -13.32 18.36 -11.60
N TRP A 392 -13.00 19.57 -11.13
CA TRP A 392 -12.88 20.73 -11.98
C TRP A 392 -11.65 20.69 -12.91
N GLU A 393 -10.53 20.18 -12.44
CA GLU A 393 -9.36 19.93 -13.28
C GLU A 393 -9.71 19.00 -14.45
N ALA A 394 -10.44 17.89 -14.16
CA ALA A 394 -10.77 16.86 -15.13
C ALA A 394 -11.68 17.34 -16.28
N VAL A 395 -12.47 18.41 -16.04
CA VAL A 395 -13.34 19.00 -17.04
C VAL A 395 -12.76 20.29 -17.63
N GLY A 396 -11.52 20.65 -17.27
CA GLY A 396 -10.85 21.88 -17.69
C GLY A 396 -10.31 21.83 -19.14
N ASP A 397 -9.73 22.96 -19.53
CA ASP A 397 -9.01 23.05 -20.80
C ASP A 397 -7.61 22.46 -20.69
N ASP A 398 -7.01 22.12 -21.82
CA ASP A 398 -5.63 21.66 -21.86
C ASP A 398 -4.69 22.75 -21.36
N HIS A 399 -3.64 22.35 -20.63
CA HIS A 399 -2.50 23.21 -20.43
C HIS A 399 -1.68 23.24 -21.73
N VAL A 400 -1.52 24.40 -22.30
CA VAL A 400 -0.84 24.60 -23.59
C VAL A 400 0.50 25.29 -23.37
N HIS A 401 1.56 24.72 -23.91
CA HIS A 401 2.90 25.28 -23.84
C HIS A 401 3.68 25.08 -25.12
N ASP A 402 4.53 26.05 -25.45
CA ASP A 402 5.42 25.99 -26.59
C ASP A 402 6.79 25.46 -26.15
N VAL A 403 7.18 24.33 -26.72
CA VAL A 403 8.47 23.67 -26.46
C VAL A 403 9.37 23.85 -27.67
N ALA A 404 10.57 24.42 -27.45
CA ALA A 404 11.62 24.45 -28.42
C ALA A 404 12.80 23.60 -27.95
N THR A 405 13.28 22.69 -28.78
CA THR A 405 14.47 21.86 -28.52
C THR A 405 15.49 22.08 -29.64
N VAL A 406 16.69 22.47 -29.25
CA VAL A 406 17.83 22.66 -30.13
C VAL A 406 18.83 21.54 -29.90
N LYS A 407 19.37 20.98 -30.96
CA LYS A 407 20.53 20.12 -30.93
C LYS A 407 21.64 20.75 -31.73
N ALA A 408 22.84 20.73 -31.17
CA ALA A 408 24.03 21.30 -31.85
C ALA A 408 25.23 20.32 -31.70
N ILE A 409 26.11 20.38 -32.62
CA ILE A 409 27.35 19.60 -32.67
C ILE A 409 28.55 20.54 -32.81
N ALA A 410 29.72 20.02 -32.52
CA ALA A 410 30.99 20.70 -32.78
C ALA A 410 31.26 20.79 -34.27
N ASP A 411 31.97 21.84 -34.69
CA ASP A 411 32.49 21.95 -36.05
C ASP A 411 33.52 20.83 -36.36
N ALA A 412 33.14 19.90 -37.25
CA ALA A 412 34.01 18.80 -37.62
C ALA A 412 35.35 19.24 -38.20
N GLY A 413 35.34 20.31 -39.01
CA GLY A 413 36.57 20.89 -39.58
C GLY A 413 37.47 21.53 -38.51
N TRP A 414 36.87 22.11 -37.45
CA TRP A 414 37.63 22.61 -36.33
C TRP A 414 38.33 21.48 -35.56
N LEU A 415 37.57 20.40 -35.27
CA LEU A 415 38.09 19.22 -34.56
C LEU A 415 39.27 18.58 -35.32
N GLU A 416 39.14 18.43 -36.62
CA GLU A 416 40.19 17.86 -37.47
C GLU A 416 41.48 18.73 -37.43
N ARG A 417 41.35 20.06 -37.49
CA ARG A 417 42.50 20.98 -37.48
C ARG A 417 43.19 21.05 -36.14
N HIS A 418 42.48 20.94 -34.99
CA HIS A 418 43.03 21.24 -33.69
C HIS A 418 43.24 20.02 -32.79
N MET A 419 42.54 18.91 -33.00
CA MET A 419 42.55 17.79 -32.07
C MET A 419 42.99 16.45 -32.71
N GLY A 420 43.14 16.35 -34.01
CA GLY A 420 43.57 15.13 -34.70
C GLY A 420 42.75 13.89 -34.24
N GLN A 421 43.42 12.79 -33.91
CA GLN A 421 42.74 11.56 -33.50
C GLN A 421 41.98 11.68 -32.17
N ALA A 422 42.39 12.55 -31.26
CA ALA A 422 41.68 12.83 -30.02
C ALA A 422 40.32 13.56 -30.24
N GLY A 423 40.12 14.16 -31.41
CA GLY A 423 38.87 14.81 -31.80
C GLY A 423 37.73 13.84 -32.13
N SER A 424 38.02 12.57 -32.40
CA SER A 424 36.98 11.61 -32.80
C SER A 424 35.94 11.36 -31.70
N GLU A 425 36.31 11.30 -30.44
CA GLU A 425 35.38 11.17 -29.32
C GLU A 425 34.53 12.44 -29.10
N LEU A 426 35.08 13.63 -29.40
CA LEU A 426 34.40 14.90 -29.26
C LEU A 426 33.54 15.24 -30.48
N ALA A 427 33.78 14.61 -31.64
CA ALA A 427 32.97 14.78 -32.87
C ALA A 427 31.55 14.23 -32.69
N GLU A 428 31.38 13.24 -31.82
CA GLU A 428 30.06 12.66 -31.49
C GLU A 428 29.37 13.41 -30.35
N LEU A 429 30.08 14.32 -29.66
CA LEU A 429 29.51 15.04 -28.50
C LEU A 429 28.41 15.98 -28.96
N ARG A 430 27.20 15.74 -28.48
CA ARG A 430 26.03 16.57 -28.73
C ARG A 430 25.78 17.56 -27.64
N PHE A 431 25.33 18.73 -28.04
CA PHE A 431 24.83 19.76 -27.13
C PHE A 431 23.34 19.94 -27.40
N SER A 432 22.61 20.25 -26.33
CA SER A 432 21.18 20.49 -26.46
C SER A 432 20.73 21.64 -25.57
N SER A 433 19.62 22.23 -25.96
CA SER A 433 18.90 23.22 -25.16
C SER A 433 17.40 22.97 -25.28
N ARG A 434 16.66 23.19 -24.22
CA ARG A 434 15.20 23.12 -24.24
C ARG A 434 14.61 24.38 -23.61
N SER A 435 13.68 24.96 -24.30
CA SER A 435 12.81 26.05 -23.79
C SER A 435 11.40 25.52 -23.63
N ASP A 436 10.72 25.92 -22.59
CA ASP A 436 9.35 25.53 -22.31
C ASP A 436 8.59 26.77 -21.81
N GLN A 437 7.62 27.25 -22.60
CA GLN A 437 6.91 28.49 -22.32
C GLN A 437 5.39 28.22 -22.30
N THR A 438 4.77 28.45 -21.14
CA THR A 438 3.33 28.34 -20.99
C THR A 438 2.61 29.37 -21.82
N VAL A 439 1.70 28.91 -22.69
CA VAL A 439 0.79 29.73 -23.50
C VAL A 439 -0.56 29.88 -22.81
N SER A 440 -1.09 28.76 -22.27
CA SER A 440 -2.34 28.75 -21.50
C SER A 440 -2.21 27.82 -20.34
N MET A 441 -2.59 28.28 -19.15
CA MET A 441 -2.55 27.47 -17.92
C MET A 441 -3.53 26.29 -17.97
N GLY A 442 -4.70 26.47 -18.62
CA GLY A 442 -5.73 25.45 -18.65
C GLY A 442 -6.06 24.93 -17.25
N TRP A 443 -6.24 23.62 -17.11
CA TRP A 443 -6.57 22.97 -15.82
C TRP A 443 -5.53 23.21 -14.71
N LYS A 444 -4.27 23.50 -15.05
CA LYS A 444 -3.22 23.79 -14.06
C LYS A 444 -3.46 25.10 -13.30
N ALA A 445 -4.31 26.00 -13.82
CA ALA A 445 -4.69 27.22 -13.09
C ALA A 445 -5.38 26.92 -11.76
N ILE A 446 -6.11 25.79 -11.66
CA ILE A 446 -6.79 25.36 -10.44
C ILE A 446 -5.79 24.97 -9.34
N GLU A 447 -4.64 24.40 -9.72
CA GLU A 447 -3.55 24.06 -8.78
C GLU A 447 -2.77 25.30 -8.35
N GLN A 448 -2.42 26.19 -9.28
CA GLN A 448 -1.57 27.37 -9.01
C GLN A 448 -2.22 28.40 -8.08
N ALA A 449 -3.52 28.58 -8.11
CA ALA A 449 -4.22 29.48 -7.21
C ALA A 449 -3.95 29.22 -5.71
N ARG A 450 -3.32 28.08 -5.38
CA ARG A 450 -2.93 27.67 -4.03
C ARG A 450 -1.45 27.89 -3.69
N GLU A 451 -0.56 27.93 -4.68
CA GLU A 451 0.90 28.03 -4.48
C GLU A 451 1.41 29.46 -4.30
N GLN A 452 0.52 30.44 -4.04
CA GLN A 452 0.88 31.84 -3.78
C GLN A 452 1.44 32.10 -2.38
N GLU A 453 1.75 31.06 -1.57
CA GLU A 453 2.79 31.22 -0.57
C GLU A 453 4.14 31.10 -1.30
N PRO A 454 5.02 32.11 -1.21
CA PRO A 454 6.30 32.09 -1.91
C PRO A 454 7.15 30.94 -1.35
N ASP A 455 7.20 29.83 -2.06
CA ASP A 455 8.26 28.86 -1.89
C ASP A 455 9.49 29.42 -2.61
N ASP A 456 10.31 30.14 -1.86
CA ASP A 456 11.59 30.70 -2.32
C ASP A 456 12.59 29.63 -2.83
N SER A 457 12.20 28.37 -2.88
CA SER A 457 13.01 27.23 -3.31
C SER A 457 12.71 26.72 -4.71
N LYS A 458 11.66 27.19 -5.40
CA LYS A 458 11.47 26.87 -6.81
C LYS A 458 12.33 27.77 -7.66
N ASP A 459 13.42 27.20 -8.08
CA ASP A 459 14.43 27.63 -9.03
C ASP A 459 13.78 28.45 -10.18
N SER A 460 13.76 29.76 -10.00
CA SER A 460 13.60 30.69 -11.09
C SER A 460 14.96 30.82 -11.79
N GLY A 461 15.49 29.68 -12.26
CA GLY A 461 16.62 29.69 -13.17
C GLY A 461 16.31 30.64 -14.36
N PRO A 462 17.34 31.26 -14.96
CA PRO A 462 17.13 32.15 -16.08
C PRO A 462 16.25 31.46 -17.12
N ARG A 463 15.15 32.10 -17.52
CA ARG A 463 14.26 31.56 -18.55
C ARG A 463 15.09 31.29 -19.79
N ASN A 464 15.22 30.02 -20.15
CA ASN A 464 15.95 29.60 -21.32
C ASN A 464 15.14 29.98 -22.57
N VAL A 465 15.46 31.10 -23.21
CA VAL A 465 14.68 31.63 -24.34
C VAL A 465 15.43 31.40 -25.63
N ILE A 466 15.07 30.32 -26.34
CA ILE A 466 15.66 30.00 -27.67
C ILE A 466 15.14 30.99 -28.72
N PRO A 467 16.03 31.69 -29.50
CA PRO A 467 15.63 32.63 -30.51
C PRO A 467 14.67 32.02 -31.55
N ALA A 468 13.63 32.78 -31.92
CA ALA A 468 12.58 32.30 -32.81
C ALA A 468 13.09 32.06 -34.25
N ASP A 469 14.10 32.79 -34.66
CA ASP A 469 14.75 32.76 -35.96
C ASP A 469 15.86 31.71 -36.12
N LEU A 470 16.22 31.03 -35.00
CA LEU A 470 17.23 29.97 -35.05
C LEU A 470 16.75 28.79 -35.92
N ALA A 471 17.57 28.41 -36.90
CA ALA A 471 17.24 27.34 -37.86
C ALA A 471 18.34 26.27 -37.96
N PRO A 472 18.00 25.06 -38.41
CA PRO A 472 18.99 24.02 -38.70
C PRO A 472 20.01 24.50 -39.72
N GLY A 473 21.27 24.11 -39.56
CA GLY A 473 22.42 24.57 -40.36
C GLY A 473 23.01 25.93 -39.94
N ALA A 474 22.38 26.61 -38.99
CA ALA A 474 22.96 27.85 -38.46
C ALA A 474 24.28 27.56 -37.67
N THR A 475 25.22 28.48 -37.78
CA THR A 475 26.45 28.47 -37.01
C THR A 475 26.35 29.51 -35.92
N LEU A 476 26.52 29.11 -34.70
CA LEU A 476 26.50 30.02 -33.56
C LEU A 476 27.89 30.66 -33.38
N PRO A 477 27.94 31.96 -33.04
CA PRO A 477 29.21 32.61 -32.80
C PRO A 477 29.97 31.96 -31.62
N PRO A 478 31.29 32.06 -31.61
CA PRO A 478 32.07 31.61 -30.46
C PRO A 478 31.59 32.26 -29.14
N VAL A 479 31.54 31.45 -28.09
CA VAL A 479 31.26 31.99 -26.75
C VAL A 479 32.47 32.85 -26.36
N PRO A 480 32.28 34.01 -25.71
CA PRO A 480 33.39 34.81 -25.19
C PRO A 480 34.36 33.94 -24.39
N GLN A 481 35.65 34.17 -24.55
CA GLN A 481 36.70 33.35 -23.92
C GLN A 481 36.46 33.19 -22.41
N GLY A 482 36.43 31.94 -21.93
CA GLY A 482 36.14 31.62 -20.54
C GLY A 482 34.66 31.67 -20.14
N GLY A 483 33.75 31.87 -21.11
CA GLY A 483 32.30 31.92 -20.86
C GLY A 483 31.65 30.54 -20.69
N CYS A 484 32.24 29.50 -21.33
CA CYS A 484 31.79 28.14 -21.09
C CYS A 484 32.30 27.63 -19.76
N ARG A 485 31.51 26.82 -19.09
CA ARG A 485 31.87 26.24 -17.79
C ARG A 485 31.66 24.72 -17.77
N LEU A 486 32.41 24.06 -16.90
CA LEU A 486 32.27 22.63 -16.66
C LEU A 486 31.49 22.43 -15.40
N GLU A 487 30.35 21.80 -15.51
CA GLU A 487 29.54 21.41 -14.35
C GLU A 487 29.81 19.95 -14.00
N GLU A 488 30.21 19.70 -12.76
CA GLU A 488 30.38 18.36 -12.22
C GLU A 488 29.12 17.90 -11.51
N GLY A 489 28.59 16.78 -11.97
CA GLY A 489 27.51 16.08 -11.32
C GLY A 489 27.97 14.73 -10.75
N ARG A 490 27.14 14.13 -9.93
CA ARG A 490 27.32 12.74 -9.46
C ARG A 490 26.02 11.99 -9.59
N THR A 491 26.09 10.72 -10.02
CA THR A 491 24.93 9.87 -10.05
C THR A 491 24.31 9.78 -8.67
N GLN A 492 22.99 9.88 -8.61
CA GLN A 492 22.22 9.81 -7.37
C GLN A 492 21.59 8.42 -7.22
N PRO A 493 21.52 7.89 -6.00
CA PRO A 493 20.74 6.67 -5.77
C PRO A 493 19.25 6.91 -6.05
N PRO A 494 18.48 5.86 -6.31
CA PRO A 494 17.04 6.02 -6.42
C PRO A 494 16.46 6.59 -5.12
N LYS A 495 15.45 7.46 -5.21
CA LYS A 495 14.80 8.01 -4.00
C LYS A 495 14.11 6.91 -3.20
N PRO A 496 14.14 6.97 -1.86
CA PRO A 496 13.36 6.07 -1.00
C PRO A 496 11.88 6.08 -1.37
N PHE A 497 11.19 4.97 -1.10
CA PHE A 497 9.75 4.96 -1.26
C PHE A 497 9.06 5.93 -0.28
N THR A 498 8.05 6.61 -0.78
CA THR A 498 7.01 7.30 0.01
C THR A 498 5.72 6.49 -0.09
N GLU A 499 4.69 6.83 0.67
CA GLU A 499 3.34 6.22 0.50
C GLU A 499 2.91 6.30 -0.97
N ALA A 500 2.99 7.48 -1.58
CA ALA A 500 2.60 7.71 -2.96
C ALA A 500 3.36 6.83 -3.96
N THR A 501 4.69 6.76 -3.82
CA THR A 501 5.51 5.99 -4.77
C THR A 501 5.43 4.47 -4.54
N LEU A 502 5.18 4.02 -3.30
CA LEU A 502 4.93 2.60 -3.03
C LEU A 502 3.56 2.18 -3.55
N LEU A 503 2.52 2.98 -3.35
CA LEU A 503 1.20 2.73 -3.94
C LEU A 503 1.26 2.65 -5.47
N ALA A 504 2.02 3.56 -6.12
CA ALA A 504 2.24 3.50 -7.56
C ALA A 504 3.01 2.24 -7.99
N ALA A 505 3.98 1.78 -7.19
CA ALA A 505 4.69 0.53 -7.46
C ALA A 505 3.79 -0.71 -7.28
N MET A 506 2.89 -0.69 -6.30
CA MET A 506 1.89 -1.75 -6.12
C MET A 506 0.85 -1.75 -7.24
N GLU A 507 0.41 -0.58 -7.69
CA GLU A 507 -0.54 -0.42 -8.81
C GLU A 507 0.02 -0.90 -10.14
N HIS A 508 1.29 -0.65 -10.41
CA HIS A 508 1.99 -1.02 -11.64
C HIS A 508 3.06 -2.09 -11.39
N ALA A 509 2.70 -3.13 -10.66
CA ALA A 509 3.63 -4.20 -10.29
C ALA A 509 4.15 -4.99 -11.48
N SER A 510 3.45 -4.98 -12.61
CA SER A 510 3.90 -5.50 -13.91
C SER A 510 5.27 -4.98 -14.34
N ARG A 511 5.63 -3.76 -13.95
CA ARG A 511 6.96 -3.15 -14.24
C ARG A 511 8.12 -3.88 -13.55
N TYR A 512 7.83 -4.69 -12.54
CA TYR A 512 8.81 -5.49 -11.80
C TYR A 512 8.84 -6.95 -12.29
N VAL A 513 8.03 -7.30 -13.31
CA VAL A 513 7.99 -8.63 -13.93
C VAL A 513 8.88 -8.61 -15.16
N GLU A 514 9.87 -9.49 -15.20
CA GLU A 514 10.81 -9.62 -16.35
C GLU A 514 10.19 -10.42 -17.50
N ASP A 515 9.23 -11.28 -17.23
CA ASP A 515 8.53 -12.11 -18.22
C ASP A 515 7.59 -11.26 -19.09
N LYS A 516 7.87 -11.18 -20.39
CA LYS A 516 7.15 -10.33 -21.32
C LYS A 516 5.70 -10.74 -21.55
N GLU A 517 5.42 -12.04 -21.57
CA GLU A 517 4.05 -12.56 -21.79
C GLU A 517 3.18 -12.28 -20.57
N LEU A 518 3.70 -12.53 -19.38
CA LEU A 518 3.00 -12.23 -18.14
C LEU A 518 2.85 -10.72 -17.92
N LYS A 519 3.85 -9.93 -18.31
CA LYS A 519 3.75 -8.48 -18.25
C LYS A 519 2.64 -7.97 -19.18
N ALA A 520 2.56 -8.46 -20.41
CA ALA A 520 1.50 -8.13 -21.34
C ALA A 520 0.12 -8.53 -20.81
N ALA A 521 -0.01 -9.75 -20.27
CA ALA A 521 -1.26 -10.23 -19.68
C ALA A 521 -1.71 -9.40 -18.46
N LEU A 522 -0.77 -8.81 -17.71
CA LEU A 522 -1.06 -7.91 -16.60
C LEU A 522 -1.43 -6.50 -17.05
N ASP A 523 -0.82 -6.03 -18.13
CA ASP A 523 -1.07 -4.71 -18.69
C ASP A 523 -2.35 -4.69 -19.57
N ASP A 524 -2.76 -5.84 -20.12
CA ASP A 524 -3.97 -6.01 -20.93
C ASP A 524 -5.27 -6.14 -20.11
N ASP A 525 -5.17 -6.43 -18.82
CA ASP A 525 -6.34 -6.44 -17.92
C ASP A 525 -6.79 -5.01 -17.61
N GLU A 526 -7.64 -4.46 -18.48
CA GLU A 526 -8.20 -3.11 -18.34
C GLU A 526 -9.03 -2.93 -17.04
N SER A 527 -9.49 -4.04 -16.43
CA SER A 527 -10.30 -4.03 -15.21
C SER A 527 -9.46 -4.01 -13.92
N HIS A 528 -8.21 -4.53 -13.98
CA HIS A 528 -7.30 -4.59 -12.84
C HIS A 528 -5.89 -4.24 -13.30
N SER A 529 -5.44 -3.04 -13.09
CA SER A 529 -4.19 -2.40 -13.54
C SER A 529 -2.88 -3.17 -13.24
N GLY A 530 -2.82 -4.48 -13.46
CA GLY A 530 -1.59 -5.31 -13.32
C GLY A 530 -0.90 -5.21 -11.95
N GLY A 531 -1.63 -4.79 -10.93
CA GLY A 531 -1.10 -4.46 -9.61
C GLY A 531 -1.19 -5.58 -8.61
N ILE A 532 -0.53 -5.40 -7.47
CA ILE A 532 -0.68 -6.26 -6.29
C ILE A 532 -1.57 -5.60 -5.25
N GLY A 533 -2.53 -6.35 -4.74
CA GLY A 533 -3.59 -5.85 -3.86
C GLY A 533 -4.60 -4.96 -4.60
N THR A 534 -5.82 -4.93 -4.13
CA THR A 534 -6.87 -4.03 -4.63
C THR A 534 -6.69 -2.63 -4.06
N PRO A 535 -7.27 -1.58 -4.66
CA PRO A 535 -7.27 -0.23 -4.08
C PRO A 535 -7.71 -0.21 -2.62
N ALA A 536 -8.74 -0.98 -2.26
CA ALA A 536 -9.26 -1.09 -0.90
C ALA A 536 -8.26 -1.70 0.11
N THR A 537 -7.36 -2.58 -0.34
CA THR A 537 -6.47 -3.36 0.56
C THR A 537 -5.05 -2.82 0.65
N ARG A 538 -4.56 -2.06 -0.34
CA ARG A 538 -3.15 -1.56 -0.39
C ARG A 538 -2.76 -0.76 0.85
N ALA A 539 -3.63 0.15 1.29
CA ALA A 539 -3.40 0.96 2.49
C ALA A 539 -3.21 0.09 3.73
N ASN A 540 -4.09 -0.90 3.93
CA ASN A 540 -4.02 -1.81 5.08
C ASN A 540 -2.77 -2.69 5.04
N ILE A 541 -2.32 -3.13 3.86
CA ILE A 541 -1.07 -3.90 3.69
C ILE A 541 0.13 -3.09 4.17
N ILE A 542 0.23 -1.81 3.79
CA ILE A 542 1.30 -0.91 4.25
C ILE A 542 1.25 -0.76 5.77
N GLU A 543 0.06 -0.52 6.35
CA GLU A 543 -0.09 -0.41 7.80
C GLU A 543 0.27 -1.71 8.54
N GLN A 544 -0.12 -2.86 8.01
CA GLN A 544 0.22 -4.17 8.58
C GLN A 544 1.74 -4.39 8.60
N LEU A 545 2.46 -4.05 7.52
CA LEU A 545 3.91 -4.17 7.44
C LEU A 545 4.62 -3.23 8.43
N VAL A 546 4.11 -2.02 8.63
CA VAL A 546 4.61 -1.07 9.62
C VAL A 546 4.31 -1.55 11.04
N HIS A 547 3.08 -2.01 11.30
CA HIS A 547 2.67 -2.52 12.62
C HIS A 547 3.43 -3.80 13.01
N ALA A 548 3.69 -4.69 12.05
CA ALA A 548 4.49 -5.89 12.26
C ALA A 548 5.99 -5.57 12.47
N GLY A 549 6.41 -4.32 12.28
CA GLY A 549 7.79 -3.89 12.44
C GLY A 549 8.73 -4.30 11.29
N TYR A 550 8.19 -4.67 10.12
CA TYR A 550 8.97 -4.98 8.92
C TYR A 550 9.35 -3.73 8.14
N MET A 551 8.54 -2.69 8.24
CA MET A 551 8.83 -1.35 7.71
C MET A 551 8.68 -0.30 8.81
N GLU A 552 9.29 0.86 8.60
CA GLU A 552 9.14 2.03 9.45
C GLU A 552 8.94 3.30 8.61
N ARG A 553 8.26 4.29 9.18
CA ARG A 553 8.13 5.63 8.59
C ARG A 553 9.21 6.54 9.15
N LYS A 554 10.04 7.12 8.27
CA LYS A 554 11.00 8.19 8.61
C LYS A 554 10.60 9.48 7.89
N GLY A 555 9.84 10.32 8.56
CA GLY A 555 9.14 11.43 7.92
C GLY A 555 8.15 10.90 6.88
N ARG A 556 8.29 11.36 5.62
CA ARG A 556 7.46 10.87 4.50
C ARG A 556 7.99 9.57 3.85
N GLN A 557 9.16 9.10 4.25
CA GLN A 557 9.80 7.93 3.64
C GLN A 557 9.39 6.64 4.34
N LEU A 558 9.21 5.58 3.54
CA LEU A 558 9.05 4.20 3.99
C LEU A 558 10.38 3.48 3.83
N ARG A 559 10.86 2.88 4.92
CA ARG A 559 12.15 2.19 4.98
C ARG A 559 11.98 0.78 5.52
N SER A 560 12.78 -0.14 5.02
CA SER A 560 12.84 -1.49 5.56
C SER A 560 13.58 -1.52 6.89
N THR A 561 13.08 -2.32 7.84
CA THR A 561 13.78 -2.60 9.09
C THR A 561 14.71 -3.82 8.93
N ALA A 562 15.57 -4.06 9.91
CA ALA A 562 16.37 -5.29 9.95
C ALA A 562 15.50 -6.56 9.94
N GLU A 563 14.31 -6.48 10.56
CA GLU A 563 13.32 -7.55 10.58
C GLU A 563 12.73 -7.80 9.19
N GLY A 564 12.36 -6.73 8.49
CA GLY A 564 11.83 -6.82 7.14
C GLY A 564 12.86 -7.37 6.15
N ARG A 565 14.11 -6.94 6.25
CA ARG A 565 15.22 -7.46 5.43
C ARG A 565 15.48 -8.94 5.67
N LEU A 566 15.43 -9.36 6.94
CA LEU A 566 15.55 -10.77 7.27
C LEU A 566 14.43 -11.58 6.64
N LEU A 567 13.17 -11.12 6.77
CA LEU A 567 12.02 -11.81 6.18
C LEU A 567 12.18 -11.99 4.67
N VAL A 568 12.51 -10.93 3.93
CA VAL A 568 12.71 -11.00 2.47
C VAL A 568 13.87 -11.92 2.10
N LYS A 569 14.93 -11.95 2.89
CA LYS A 569 16.09 -12.82 2.67
C LYS A 569 15.75 -14.31 2.82
N VAL A 570 14.89 -14.66 3.79
CA VAL A 570 14.62 -16.04 4.16
C VAL A 570 13.37 -16.64 3.51
N VAL A 571 12.49 -15.80 2.97
CA VAL A 571 11.28 -16.25 2.27
C VAL A 571 11.64 -16.84 0.91
N THR A 572 10.93 -17.91 0.52
CA THR A 572 11.10 -18.54 -0.80
C THR A 572 10.87 -17.53 -1.93
N PRO A 573 11.65 -17.60 -3.03
CA PRO A 573 11.60 -16.60 -4.10
C PRO A 573 10.19 -16.34 -4.64
N GLU A 574 9.38 -17.38 -4.79
CA GLU A 574 8.03 -17.29 -5.35
C GLU A 574 7.09 -16.42 -4.50
N LEU A 575 7.26 -16.45 -3.16
CA LEU A 575 6.41 -15.69 -2.24
C LEU A 575 6.83 -14.21 -2.09
N ARG A 576 8.00 -13.85 -2.59
CA ARG A 576 8.45 -12.45 -2.65
C ARG A 576 8.30 -11.82 -4.03
N ASP A 577 7.99 -12.63 -5.05
CA ASP A 577 7.79 -12.19 -6.41
C ASP A 577 6.35 -11.70 -6.62
N VAL A 578 6.18 -10.59 -7.32
CA VAL A 578 4.89 -10.04 -7.70
C VAL A 578 4.15 -10.94 -8.70
N LYS A 579 4.88 -11.76 -9.46
CA LYS A 579 4.37 -12.67 -10.47
C LYS A 579 3.27 -13.60 -9.95
N LEU A 580 3.49 -14.19 -8.77
CA LEU A 580 2.52 -15.09 -8.15
C LEU A 580 1.20 -14.39 -7.87
N THR A 581 1.26 -13.17 -7.31
CA THR A 581 0.06 -12.39 -7.00
C THR A 581 -0.71 -12.03 -8.25
N ALA A 582 -0.01 -11.66 -9.30
CA ALA A 582 -0.58 -11.30 -10.58
C ALA A 582 -1.30 -12.49 -11.25
N GLN A 583 -0.69 -13.66 -11.25
CA GLN A 583 -1.33 -14.89 -11.76
C GLN A 583 -2.61 -15.22 -10.98
N TRP A 584 -2.62 -15.00 -9.68
CA TRP A 584 -3.82 -15.23 -8.87
C TRP A 584 -4.94 -14.25 -9.18
N GLU A 585 -4.65 -12.97 -9.31
CA GLU A 585 -5.69 -11.98 -9.62
C GLU A 585 -6.33 -12.27 -10.99
N SER A 586 -5.54 -12.67 -11.99
CA SER A 586 -6.07 -13.12 -13.28
C SER A 586 -7.00 -14.33 -13.15
N MET A 587 -6.62 -15.33 -12.34
CA MET A 587 -7.49 -16.51 -12.10
C MET A 587 -8.77 -16.14 -11.32
N LEU A 588 -8.65 -15.26 -10.31
CA LEU A 588 -9.81 -14.78 -9.54
C LEU A 588 -10.76 -13.94 -10.40
N SER A 589 -10.23 -13.11 -11.29
CA SER A 589 -11.02 -12.38 -12.28
C SER A 589 -11.78 -13.34 -13.22
N ALA A 590 -11.10 -14.42 -13.67
CA ALA A 590 -11.76 -15.45 -14.49
C ALA A 590 -12.91 -16.15 -13.72
N ILE A 591 -12.73 -16.44 -12.42
CA ILE A 591 -13.81 -17.01 -11.58
C ILE A 591 -14.97 -16.03 -11.47
N GLU A 592 -14.70 -14.75 -11.21
CA GLU A 592 -15.70 -13.71 -11.10
C GLU A 592 -16.59 -13.59 -12.33
N HIS A 593 -16.01 -13.74 -13.52
CA HIS A 593 -16.72 -13.66 -14.81
C HIS A 593 -17.25 -15.01 -15.32
N GLY A 594 -17.20 -16.06 -14.47
CA GLY A 594 -17.75 -17.38 -14.80
C GLY A 594 -16.91 -18.22 -15.78
N GLY A 595 -15.69 -17.77 -16.12
CA GLY A 595 -14.77 -18.48 -16.99
C GLY A 595 -13.70 -19.32 -16.24
N GLY A 596 -13.63 -19.21 -14.90
CA GLY A 596 -12.66 -19.89 -14.04
C GLY A 596 -13.31 -20.96 -13.13
N ASN A 597 -12.47 -21.77 -12.49
CA ASN A 597 -12.87 -22.83 -11.57
C ASN A 597 -12.14 -22.68 -10.23
N GLU A 598 -12.89 -22.59 -9.12
CA GLU A 598 -12.35 -22.45 -7.77
C GLU A 598 -11.48 -23.64 -7.37
N ASP A 599 -11.94 -24.88 -7.65
CA ASP A 599 -11.23 -26.10 -7.25
C ASP A 599 -9.87 -26.22 -7.98
N GLU A 600 -9.81 -25.85 -9.26
CA GLU A 600 -8.55 -25.80 -10.01
C GLU A 600 -7.59 -24.76 -9.40
N PHE A 601 -8.09 -23.57 -9.11
CA PHE A 601 -7.33 -22.51 -8.46
C PHE A 601 -6.77 -22.97 -7.11
N LEU A 602 -7.63 -23.45 -6.22
CA LEU A 602 -7.23 -23.93 -4.88
C LEU A 602 -6.31 -25.16 -4.97
N GLY A 603 -6.52 -26.04 -5.95
CA GLY A 603 -5.65 -27.18 -6.21
C GLY A 603 -4.22 -26.77 -6.59
N ARG A 604 -4.03 -25.71 -7.39
CA ARG A 604 -2.70 -25.16 -7.69
C ARG A 604 -2.02 -24.61 -6.43
N ILE A 605 -2.79 -23.88 -5.59
CA ILE A 605 -2.29 -23.34 -4.33
C ILE A 605 -1.92 -24.47 -3.35
N GLY A 606 -2.74 -25.51 -3.25
CA GLY A 606 -2.50 -26.66 -2.40
C GLY A 606 -1.19 -27.39 -2.77
N ARG A 607 -0.92 -27.59 -4.06
CA ARG A 607 0.36 -28.17 -4.54
C ARG A 607 1.56 -27.30 -4.13
N MET A 608 1.48 -25.99 -4.33
CA MET A 608 2.54 -25.07 -3.89
C MET A 608 2.77 -25.17 -2.37
N CYS A 609 1.70 -25.18 -1.57
CA CYS A 609 1.80 -25.31 -0.12
C CYS A 609 2.39 -26.66 0.33
N ALA A 610 2.14 -27.74 -0.41
CA ALA A 610 2.72 -29.07 -0.14
C ALA A 610 4.24 -29.12 -0.33
N GLU A 611 4.77 -28.36 -1.27
CA GLU A 611 6.22 -28.27 -1.54
C GLU A 611 6.97 -27.34 -0.56
N LEU A 612 6.27 -26.36 0.03
CA LEU A 612 6.88 -25.33 0.88
C LEU A 612 7.74 -25.89 2.02
N PRO A 613 7.31 -26.89 2.82
CA PRO A 613 8.11 -27.37 3.95
C PRO A 613 9.47 -27.92 3.53
N ALA A 614 9.53 -28.67 2.42
CA ALA A 614 10.77 -29.21 1.89
C ALA A 614 11.69 -28.11 1.36
N ARG A 615 11.16 -27.16 0.60
CA ARG A 615 11.91 -26.03 0.06
C ARG A 615 12.49 -25.16 1.17
N VAL A 616 11.69 -24.82 2.17
CA VAL A 616 12.11 -23.99 3.30
C VAL A 616 13.20 -24.71 4.13
N ARG A 617 13.09 -26.04 4.33
CA ARG A 617 14.16 -26.82 4.98
C ARG A 617 15.47 -26.75 4.20
N THR A 618 15.43 -26.95 2.89
CA THR A 618 16.62 -26.88 2.02
C THR A 618 17.26 -25.49 2.07
N MET A 619 16.46 -24.42 1.99
CA MET A 619 16.97 -23.05 2.09
C MET A 619 17.58 -22.77 3.47
N ALA A 620 16.95 -23.20 4.54
CA ALA A 620 17.47 -23.01 5.90
C ALA A 620 18.76 -23.80 6.18
N ALA A 621 18.98 -24.90 5.47
CA ALA A 621 20.19 -25.74 5.57
C ALA A 621 21.36 -25.24 4.70
N SER A 622 21.12 -24.31 3.76
CA SER A 622 22.20 -23.70 2.96
C SER A 622 23.09 -22.80 3.82
N ASP A 623 24.31 -22.49 3.35
CA ASP A 623 25.25 -21.60 4.05
C ASP A 623 24.62 -20.22 4.36
N GLU A 624 23.86 -19.69 3.43
CA GLU A 624 23.12 -18.44 3.65
C GLU A 624 21.98 -18.60 4.65
N GLY A 625 21.26 -19.73 4.60
CA GLY A 625 20.21 -20.08 5.54
C GLY A 625 20.74 -20.21 6.96
N VAL A 626 21.85 -20.91 7.15
CA VAL A 626 22.51 -21.03 8.47
C VAL A 626 22.90 -19.66 9.02
N LYS A 627 23.51 -18.78 8.22
CA LYS A 627 23.81 -17.39 8.62
C LYS A 627 22.55 -16.60 8.96
N ALA A 628 21.47 -16.80 8.20
CA ALA A 628 20.18 -16.14 8.47
C ALA A 628 19.56 -16.64 9.78
N VAL A 629 19.63 -17.96 10.08
CA VAL A 629 19.20 -18.53 11.36
C VAL A 629 19.99 -17.95 12.53
N GLU A 630 21.31 -17.83 12.38
CA GLU A 630 22.16 -17.21 13.40
C GLU A 630 21.81 -15.73 13.61
N THR A 631 21.61 -14.99 12.54
CA THR A 631 21.18 -13.58 12.59
C THR A 631 19.82 -13.45 13.27
N ALA A 632 18.83 -14.26 12.91
CA ALA A 632 17.52 -14.27 13.51
C ALA A 632 17.59 -14.60 15.03
N ARG A 633 18.42 -15.54 15.42
CA ARG A 633 18.66 -15.86 16.83
C ARG A 633 19.32 -14.73 17.58
N ALA A 634 20.30 -14.06 16.98
CA ALA A 634 20.98 -12.91 17.56
C ALA A 634 20.03 -11.72 17.77
N GLN A 635 19.23 -11.40 16.78
CA GLN A 635 18.21 -10.35 16.84
C GLN A 635 17.10 -10.66 17.88
N ASN A 636 16.75 -11.93 18.05
CA ASN A 636 15.77 -12.39 19.04
C ASN A 636 16.41 -12.49 20.47
N SER A 637 17.71 -12.21 20.60
CA SER A 637 18.40 -12.29 21.85
C SER A 637 18.02 -11.15 22.79
N CYS A 638 17.69 -11.50 24.01
CA CYS A 638 17.54 -10.54 25.12
C CYS A 638 18.87 -10.21 25.82
N GLY A 639 19.94 -10.91 25.49
CA GLY A 639 21.27 -10.75 26.05
C GLY A 639 22.03 -12.08 26.16
N PRO A 640 23.29 -12.07 26.61
CA PRO A 640 24.11 -13.27 26.78
C PRO A 640 23.61 -14.11 27.93
N CYS A 641 23.66 -15.43 27.76
CA CYS A 641 23.33 -16.39 28.81
C CYS A 641 24.36 -16.32 29.95
N PRO A 642 23.96 -16.13 31.20
CA PRO A 642 24.89 -16.03 32.32
C PRO A 642 25.61 -17.36 32.65
N ARG A 643 25.18 -18.51 32.05
CA ARG A 643 25.83 -19.82 32.19
C ARG A 643 26.88 -20.11 31.13
N CYS A 644 26.57 -19.81 29.85
CA CYS A 644 27.42 -20.23 28.72
C CYS A 644 27.71 -19.15 27.69
N GLY A 645 27.28 -17.90 27.91
CA GLY A 645 27.50 -16.78 27.01
C GLY A 645 26.67 -16.76 25.72
N LYS A 646 26.01 -17.88 25.35
CA LYS A 646 25.17 -17.94 24.14
C LYS A 646 23.88 -17.09 24.31
N PRO A 647 23.22 -16.67 23.21
CA PRO A 647 22.03 -15.83 23.29
C PRO A 647 20.92 -16.42 24.16
N VAL A 648 20.23 -15.58 24.93
CA VAL A 648 18.98 -15.92 25.61
C VAL A 648 17.83 -15.42 24.75
N VAL A 649 16.94 -16.31 24.32
CA VAL A 649 15.82 -16.03 23.43
C VAL A 649 14.48 -16.29 24.12
N LYS A 650 13.44 -15.56 23.70
CA LYS A 650 12.09 -15.77 24.19
C LYS A 650 11.42 -16.92 23.45
N THR A 651 10.84 -17.84 24.19
CA THR A 651 10.07 -18.97 23.64
C THR A 651 8.75 -19.05 24.40
N GLY A 652 7.66 -18.62 23.79
CA GLY A 652 6.36 -18.51 24.45
C GLY A 652 6.42 -17.52 25.64
N SER A 653 6.11 -18.00 26.85
CA SER A 653 6.11 -17.21 28.08
C SER A 653 7.44 -17.24 28.85
N ILE A 654 8.48 -17.91 28.35
CA ILE A 654 9.78 -18.05 29.00
C ILE A 654 10.91 -17.48 28.16
N TRP A 655 12.00 -17.06 28.80
CA TRP A 655 13.26 -16.76 28.12
C TRP A 655 14.28 -17.85 28.49
N GLN A 656 14.89 -18.44 27.47
CA GLN A 656 15.83 -19.53 27.68
C GLN A 656 17.08 -19.40 26.83
N CYS A 657 18.14 -20.05 27.24
CA CYS A 657 19.36 -20.12 26.42
C CYS A 657 19.06 -20.81 25.09
N SER A 658 19.58 -20.26 23.99
CA SER A 658 19.42 -20.79 22.64
C SER A 658 19.98 -22.22 22.46
N THR A 659 20.86 -22.66 23.38
CA THR A 659 21.41 -24.03 23.38
C THR A 659 20.45 -25.07 23.95
N ASN A 660 19.39 -24.65 24.66
CA ASN A 660 18.47 -25.57 25.31
C ASN A 660 17.62 -26.30 24.26
N LYS A 661 17.62 -27.64 24.33
CA LYS A 661 16.73 -28.52 23.58
C LYS A 661 15.82 -29.26 24.55
N SER A 662 14.54 -29.33 24.24
CA SER A 662 13.57 -30.09 25.02
C SER A 662 13.05 -31.27 24.19
N ARG A 663 12.73 -32.40 24.83
CA ARG A 663 12.03 -33.54 24.20
C ARG A 663 10.82 -33.90 25.06
N LYS A 664 9.81 -34.44 24.42
CA LYS A 664 8.65 -35.04 25.10
C LYS A 664 8.99 -36.46 25.49
N THR A 665 8.73 -36.84 26.73
CA THR A 665 8.86 -38.21 27.23
C THR A 665 7.62 -39.04 26.84
N GLU A 666 7.67 -40.35 26.98
CA GLU A 666 6.55 -41.23 26.65
C GLU A 666 5.29 -40.96 27.46
N ASP A 667 5.45 -40.45 28.68
CA ASP A 667 4.37 -40.00 29.56
C ASP A 667 3.89 -38.57 29.25
N GLY A 668 4.31 -38.00 28.12
CA GLY A 668 3.83 -36.70 27.61
C GLY A 668 4.48 -35.46 28.25
N ARG A 669 5.46 -35.61 29.17
CA ARG A 669 6.14 -34.48 29.81
C ARG A 669 7.29 -33.94 29.00
N TRP A 670 7.47 -32.62 29.03
CA TRP A 670 8.61 -31.97 28.42
C TRP A 670 9.83 -31.96 29.34
N VAL A 671 10.92 -32.60 28.93
CA VAL A 671 12.19 -32.62 29.67
C VAL A 671 13.28 -31.97 28.84
N GLN A 672 14.28 -31.40 29.51
CA GLN A 672 15.43 -30.86 28.83
C GLN A 672 16.33 -32.01 28.33
N ALA A 673 16.57 -32.05 27.01
CA ALA A 673 17.37 -33.07 26.36
C ALA A 673 18.83 -32.63 26.18
N ALA A 674 19.10 -31.33 26.00
CA ALA A 674 20.45 -30.77 25.82
C ALA A 674 20.48 -29.28 26.14
N GLY A 675 21.70 -28.71 26.24
CA GLY A 675 21.95 -27.31 26.48
C GLY A 675 22.30 -26.98 27.93
N CYS A 676 22.62 -25.70 28.21
CA CYS A 676 23.08 -25.28 29.53
C CYS A 676 21.98 -25.20 30.61
N GLY A 677 20.72 -25.32 30.25
CA GLY A 677 19.58 -25.35 31.17
C GLY A 677 19.15 -24.00 31.74
N PHE A 678 19.76 -22.88 31.32
CA PHE A 678 19.34 -21.56 31.79
C PHE A 678 17.97 -21.18 31.28
N LYS A 679 17.06 -20.80 32.18
CA LYS A 679 15.68 -20.33 31.89
C LYS A 679 15.27 -19.22 32.82
N LEU A 680 14.47 -18.27 32.30
CA LEU A 680 13.73 -17.28 33.06
C LEU A 680 12.24 -17.50 32.79
N PHE A 681 11.48 -17.67 33.84
CA PHE A 681 10.03 -17.86 33.74
C PHE A 681 9.31 -16.52 33.56
N GLY A 682 8.20 -16.52 32.85
CA GLY A 682 7.44 -15.31 32.53
C GLY A 682 6.87 -14.56 33.74
N GLN A 683 6.84 -15.23 34.88
CA GLN A 683 6.40 -14.65 36.15
C GLN A 683 7.37 -14.93 37.28
N VAL A 684 7.64 -13.91 38.11
CA VAL A 684 8.44 -14.01 39.35
C VAL A 684 7.63 -13.43 40.48
N ALA A 685 7.29 -14.23 41.49
CA ALA A 685 6.48 -13.82 42.63
C ALA A 685 5.19 -13.06 42.24
N GLY A 686 4.46 -13.55 41.24
CA GLY A 686 3.23 -12.95 40.74
C GLY A 686 3.42 -11.77 39.77
N LYS A 687 4.64 -11.27 39.60
CA LYS A 687 4.97 -10.19 38.66
C LYS A 687 5.35 -10.74 37.30
N LYS A 688 4.66 -10.30 36.25
CA LYS A 688 5.01 -10.63 34.84
C LYS A 688 6.30 -9.91 34.43
N LEU A 689 7.27 -10.65 33.92
CA LEU A 689 8.49 -10.08 33.32
C LEU A 689 8.21 -9.55 31.92
N THR A 690 8.85 -8.44 31.57
CA THR A 690 8.86 -7.87 30.22
C THR A 690 10.22 -8.08 29.56
N ASP A 691 10.29 -8.01 28.22
CA ASP A 691 11.54 -8.14 27.48
C ASP A 691 12.56 -7.07 27.91
N SER A 692 12.11 -5.85 28.20
CA SER A 692 12.96 -4.77 28.72
C SER A 692 13.57 -5.12 30.09
N MET A 693 12.76 -5.69 31.01
CA MET A 693 13.26 -6.14 32.30
C MET A 693 14.29 -7.25 32.14
N VAL A 694 14.02 -8.22 31.27
CA VAL A 694 14.95 -9.34 31.00
C VAL A 694 16.26 -8.86 30.39
N ARG A 695 16.22 -7.95 29.44
CA ARG A 695 17.45 -7.35 28.87
C ARG A 695 18.29 -6.67 29.94
N ARG A 696 17.67 -5.92 30.83
CA ARG A 696 18.39 -5.27 31.96
C ARG A 696 18.97 -6.28 32.94
N LEU A 697 18.23 -7.33 33.25
CA LEU A 697 18.71 -8.41 34.12
C LEU A 697 19.92 -9.14 33.51
N LEU A 698 19.85 -9.53 32.23
CA LEU A 698 20.92 -10.20 31.52
C LEU A 698 22.16 -9.31 31.36
N ALA A 699 21.98 -7.97 31.33
CA ALA A 699 23.06 -7.00 31.38
C ALA A 699 23.64 -6.79 32.80
N GLY A 700 23.24 -7.62 33.78
CA GLY A 700 23.72 -7.54 35.15
C GLY A 700 23.12 -6.39 35.98
N ARG A 701 22.08 -5.70 35.49
CA ARG A 701 21.47 -4.55 36.18
C ARG A 701 20.35 -5.00 37.10
N LYS A 702 20.26 -4.40 38.31
CA LYS A 702 19.10 -4.57 39.19
C LYS A 702 17.85 -3.97 38.55
N VAL A 703 16.70 -4.67 38.67
CA VAL A 703 15.42 -4.20 38.16
C VAL A 703 14.43 -4.09 39.35
N LYS A 704 14.01 -2.86 39.66
CA LYS A 704 13.00 -2.64 40.70
C LYS A 704 11.65 -3.22 40.28
N ALA A 705 11.05 -4.02 41.09
CA ALA A 705 9.75 -4.63 40.89
C ALA A 705 8.86 -4.38 42.10
N SER A 706 7.72 -3.72 41.90
CA SER A 706 6.73 -3.45 42.92
C SER A 706 5.53 -4.38 42.77
N GLY A 707 4.84 -4.67 43.87
CA GLY A 707 3.65 -5.51 43.87
C GLY A 707 3.92 -7.00 43.73
N LEU A 708 5.09 -7.47 44.10
CA LEU A 708 5.43 -8.89 44.20
C LEU A 708 4.61 -9.56 45.30
N LYS A 709 4.20 -10.80 45.12
CA LYS A 709 3.45 -11.59 46.12
C LYS A 709 4.36 -12.56 46.87
N SER A 710 4.41 -12.46 48.19
CA SER A 710 5.06 -13.45 49.04
C SER A 710 4.28 -14.79 49.04
N ARG A 711 4.88 -15.87 49.53
CA ARG A 711 4.18 -17.16 49.74
C ARG A 711 2.95 -17.04 50.68
N ALA A 712 2.95 -16.07 51.57
CA ALA A 712 1.84 -15.77 52.48
C ALA A 712 0.85 -14.75 51.88
N GLY A 713 0.90 -14.44 50.57
CA GLY A 713 0.00 -13.53 49.88
C GLY A 713 0.26 -12.03 50.13
N LYS A 714 1.19 -11.64 51.00
CA LYS A 714 1.52 -10.23 51.25
C LYS A 714 2.23 -9.59 50.07
N THR A 715 1.85 -8.36 49.75
CA THR A 715 2.50 -7.55 48.71
C THR A 715 3.81 -6.98 49.24
N LEU A 716 4.86 -7.05 48.40
CA LEU A 716 6.21 -6.55 48.73
C LEU A 716 6.88 -5.97 47.47
N ASP A 717 7.85 -5.11 47.71
CA ASP A 717 8.73 -4.57 46.70
C ASP A 717 10.13 -5.18 46.84
N ALA A 718 10.80 -5.48 45.72
CA ALA A 718 12.17 -5.97 45.72
C ALA A 718 12.88 -5.58 44.42
N TYR A 719 14.21 -5.66 44.44
CA TYR A 719 14.99 -5.69 43.21
C TYR A 719 15.08 -7.13 42.72
N LEU A 720 14.89 -7.28 41.38
CA LEU A 720 15.19 -8.53 40.71
C LEU A 720 16.64 -8.50 40.24
N LEU A 721 17.35 -9.60 40.45
CA LEU A 721 18.71 -9.83 40.01
C LEU A 721 18.79 -11.13 39.25
N ILE A 722 19.71 -11.21 38.28
CA ILE A 722 20.00 -12.45 37.57
C ILE A 722 20.66 -13.46 38.51
N ASP A 723 20.21 -14.70 38.41
CA ASP A 723 20.79 -15.84 39.10
C ASP A 723 21.10 -16.93 38.07
N ARG A 724 22.36 -17.42 38.09
CA ARG A 724 22.81 -18.40 37.09
C ARG A 724 22.11 -19.75 37.19
N ILE A 725 21.58 -20.10 38.40
CA ILE A 725 20.92 -21.39 38.67
C ILE A 725 19.41 -21.26 38.68
N LYS A 726 18.87 -20.31 39.41
CA LYS A 726 17.44 -20.10 39.62
C LYS A 726 16.79 -19.18 38.57
N GLY A 727 17.57 -18.58 37.71
CA GLY A 727 17.14 -17.57 36.73
C GLY A 727 17.03 -16.18 37.35
N VAL A 728 16.18 -15.97 38.34
CA VAL A 728 15.98 -14.68 39.02
C VAL A 728 16.00 -14.89 40.52
N ARG A 729 16.66 -14.00 41.26
CA ARG A 729 16.58 -13.88 42.73
C ARG A 729 16.04 -12.50 43.11
N LEU A 730 15.40 -12.46 44.29
CA LEU A 730 14.95 -11.22 44.89
C LEU A 730 16.06 -10.65 45.80
N ASP A 731 16.24 -9.33 45.73
CA ASP A 731 17.14 -8.57 46.58
C ASP A 731 16.34 -7.43 47.22
N PHE A 732 16.42 -7.37 48.54
CA PHE A 732 15.70 -6.40 49.40
C PHE A 732 16.58 -5.24 49.84
N ASP A 733 17.89 -5.27 49.53
CA ASP A 733 18.82 -4.22 49.91
C ASP A 733 18.52 -2.92 49.14
N GLY A 734 18.38 -1.83 49.90
CA GLY A 734 18.11 -0.49 49.36
C GLY A 734 16.62 -0.16 49.10
N ILE A 735 15.70 -1.02 49.50
CA ILE A 735 14.28 -0.68 49.54
C ILE A 735 13.95 -0.22 50.95
N GLY A 736 13.74 1.09 51.11
CA GLY A 736 13.33 1.65 52.41
C GLY A 736 12.10 0.90 52.95
N ARG A 737 12.22 0.32 54.12
CA ARG A 737 11.06 -0.22 54.86
C ARG A 737 10.07 0.92 55.07
N LYS A 738 8.96 0.93 54.37
CA LYS A 738 7.80 1.70 54.81
C LYS A 738 7.43 1.12 56.19
N ARG A 739 7.73 1.85 57.22
CA ARG A 739 7.12 1.62 58.53
C ARG A 739 5.62 1.87 58.35
N GLY A 740 4.82 0.81 58.40
CA GLY A 740 3.38 0.85 58.55
C GLY A 740 3.03 0.84 60.00
#